data_24623c3b303689799642f5a35190366f
#
_entry.id   24623c3b303689799642f5a35190366f
#
_cell.length_a   1.000
_cell.length_b   1.000
_cell.length_c   1.000
_cell.angle_alpha   90.00
_cell.angle_beta   90.00
_cell.angle_gamma   90.00
#
_symmetry.space_group_name_H-M   'P 1'
#
loop_
_entity.id
_entity.type
_entity.pdbx_description
1 polymer ?
#
loop_
_entity_poly.entity_id
_entity_poly.type
_entity_poly.pdbx_seq_one_letter_code
_entity_poly.pdbx_strand_id
1 'polypeptide(L)'
;MKAVVLAGGQGSRLRPLTCDTPKPLMPILSKPTAEYIIDLLVSCGFDDICFTLGYLSGEMTEFINNINVKNDKVKLSYYIEEKPLGTAGCLKKIFPENNCGDVLIISGDCMCDIELDKVMKYHIAKKADATICCKQVENTDEYGTLCLDGENKVIGFCEKADRNHAVSSLANCGIYILSESAVKTASKYDSCDFSKDIFPEMLNNSMNIYAYNTDSYWCDIGDITQYRQCVFDVLNSRVKTNVEIPSDGIVSFSDCRIPDDVSFIPPVYIGSNVKIGSSCVLGPDAVIEDNSVLADGVKIKKSVIGKSVFIENGCSITGAVIAKGCTLKNSCTVLEGACIGSSCVIGARTTVGEGILIWPNKKIYSSSYINEDVRSGKYFDELIDDGGITGRTFRELRSDKCCRIGMAIGSCMKDGIFGIGCDGDNSSRALAMAMISGLISSGCTVYDFGECYCAQLQFCISYSSVESGAFIKTENGISTIRIYEKFGLPLTRNKERKIESRYKKDDFIYSSNGTCIDMLDMRRIEEIYFGKLFALCSELNGYVKYSFSCDNRLIVDVINRCTYLFSSGIADYPHFTVDKSGEKVTAADEEKRSVDYEHLLMICAFDEFKKGRSVCVRTDAPKIIDSVAEKFGCDVVRISNSSSGDYSDRIYRLSERCMFGFDAVFMMFKVLSIMSKRRKTLAGLYDELPDVEMRKREIDSTLLPSEIGKVFNVSKTDPVYGYRVYFPNGTALISSTCDGRRIKILAESVSAEISESLCETIEEKIKSSSIDINDLKE
;
A
#
# COMPACT_ATOMS: atom_id res chain seq x y z
N MET A 1 47.23 -6.75 4.82
CA MET A 1 46.28 -7.51 5.66
C MET A 1 44.90 -7.38 5.07
N LYS A 2 44.11 -8.45 5.08
CA LYS A 2 42.77 -8.44 4.44
C LYS A 2 41.68 -7.96 5.41
N ALA A 3 40.82 -7.13 4.92
CA ALA A 3 39.58 -6.72 5.61
C ALA A 3 38.35 -7.28 4.87
N VAL A 4 37.37 -7.75 5.62
CA VAL A 4 36.09 -8.19 5.10
C VAL A 4 35.01 -7.25 5.64
N VAL A 5 34.27 -6.61 4.72
CA VAL A 5 33.16 -5.70 5.04
C VAL A 5 31.85 -6.43 4.85
N LEU A 6 31.09 -6.61 5.92
CA LEU A 6 29.81 -7.31 5.89
C LEU A 6 28.70 -6.36 5.39
N ALA A 7 28.25 -6.53 4.16
CA ALA A 7 27.31 -5.65 3.47
C ALA A 7 26.06 -6.37 2.89
N GLY A 8 25.78 -7.60 3.36
CA GLY A 8 24.68 -8.43 2.83
C GLY A 8 23.29 -8.19 3.44
N GLY A 9 23.17 -7.33 4.44
CA GLY A 9 21.95 -7.12 5.20
C GLY A 9 20.86 -6.34 4.48
N GLN A 10 19.57 -6.70 4.68
CA GLN A 10 18.40 -6.05 4.04
C GLN A 10 18.05 -4.66 4.60
N GLY A 11 18.51 -4.28 5.78
CA GLY A 11 18.20 -2.98 6.38
C GLY A 11 16.71 -2.71 6.59
N SER A 12 15.91 -3.71 6.93
CA SER A 12 14.44 -3.62 7.00
C SER A 12 13.92 -2.55 7.95
N ARG A 13 14.63 -2.23 9.03
CA ARG A 13 14.27 -1.18 10.00
C ARG A 13 14.47 0.24 9.45
N LEU A 14 15.29 0.39 8.40
CA LEU A 14 15.54 1.66 7.70
C LEU A 14 14.53 1.93 6.58
N ARG A 15 13.64 0.98 6.27
CA ARG A 15 12.58 1.24 5.28
C ARG A 15 11.74 2.45 5.71
N PRO A 16 11.41 3.35 4.79
CA PRO A 16 11.40 3.23 3.33
C PRO A 16 12.71 3.57 2.59
N LEU A 17 13.76 4.03 3.27
CA LEU A 17 15.01 4.48 2.63
C LEU A 17 15.74 3.34 1.92
N THR A 18 15.74 2.16 2.52
CA THR A 18 16.43 0.96 2.00
C THR A 18 15.57 0.13 1.05
N CYS A 19 14.46 0.65 0.55
CA CYS A 19 13.69 -0.04 -0.49
C CYS A 19 14.40 -0.06 -1.85
N ASP A 20 15.24 0.92 -2.14
CA ASP A 20 15.95 1.10 -3.41
C ASP A 20 17.38 1.60 -3.24
N THR A 21 17.91 1.54 -2.04
CA THR A 21 19.30 1.92 -1.73
C THR A 21 19.82 0.96 -0.65
N PRO A 22 20.87 0.17 -0.93
CA PRO A 22 21.41 -0.74 0.06
C PRO A 22 21.96 0.04 1.25
N LYS A 23 21.86 -0.52 2.46
CA LYS A 23 22.23 0.14 3.70
C LYS A 23 23.67 0.73 3.68
N PRO A 24 24.70 0.05 3.14
CA PRO A 24 26.04 0.62 3.03
C PRO A 24 26.18 1.80 2.07
N LEU A 25 25.20 2.01 1.17
CA LEU A 25 25.17 3.16 0.26
C LEU A 25 24.29 4.32 0.75
N MET A 26 23.75 4.22 1.95
CA MET A 26 23.03 5.35 2.57
C MET A 26 23.97 6.55 2.69
N PRO A 27 23.56 7.74 2.17
CA PRO A 27 24.44 8.89 2.12
C PRO A 27 24.55 9.58 3.49
N ILE A 28 25.74 10.01 3.82
CA ILE A 28 26.02 10.91 4.94
C ILE A 28 26.81 12.09 4.38
N LEU A 29 26.21 13.28 4.35
CA LEU A 29 26.78 14.48 3.71
C LEU A 29 27.23 14.19 2.26
N SER A 30 26.36 13.67 1.44
CA SER A 30 26.52 13.28 0.04
C SER A 30 27.51 12.14 -0.24
N LYS A 31 28.11 11.54 0.77
CA LYS A 31 29.08 10.45 0.67
C LYS A 31 28.49 9.15 1.21
N PRO A 32 28.57 8.00 0.49
CA PRO A 32 28.06 6.71 0.97
C PRO A 32 28.77 6.23 2.24
N THR A 33 28.02 5.58 3.17
CA THR A 33 28.61 5.02 4.40
C THR A 33 29.76 4.05 4.11
N ALA A 34 29.63 3.20 3.09
CA ALA A 34 30.70 2.28 2.65
C ALA A 34 32.01 3.00 2.29
N GLU A 35 31.94 4.21 1.74
CA GLU A 35 33.13 4.98 1.40
C GLU A 35 33.88 5.51 2.63
N TYR A 36 33.15 5.86 3.71
CA TYR A 36 33.78 6.19 5.00
C TYR A 36 34.50 4.98 5.59
N ILE A 37 33.93 3.78 5.46
CA ILE A 37 34.57 2.53 5.90
C ILE A 37 35.84 2.25 5.08
N ILE A 38 35.78 2.43 3.74
CA ILE A 38 36.96 2.29 2.89
C ILE A 38 38.08 3.27 3.31
N ASP A 39 37.70 4.55 3.51
CA ASP A 39 38.69 5.58 3.95
C ASP A 39 39.32 5.22 5.31
N LEU A 40 38.53 4.75 6.25
CA LEU A 40 39.01 4.28 7.55
C LEU A 40 40.01 3.13 7.38
N LEU A 41 39.66 2.09 6.62
CA LEU A 41 40.49 0.93 6.38
C LEU A 41 41.82 1.31 5.70
N VAL A 42 41.75 2.13 4.66
CA VAL A 42 42.89 2.62 3.90
C VAL A 42 43.84 3.44 4.80
N SER A 43 43.29 4.34 5.64
CA SER A 43 44.05 5.14 6.57
C SER A 43 44.80 4.29 7.64
N CYS A 44 44.25 3.14 7.98
CA CYS A 44 44.85 2.17 8.90
C CYS A 44 45.77 1.14 8.18
N GLY A 45 46.01 1.29 6.88
CA GLY A 45 46.96 0.48 6.12
C GLY A 45 46.43 -0.85 5.56
N PHE A 46 45.10 -1.01 5.49
CA PHE A 46 44.51 -2.16 4.79
C PHE A 46 44.51 -1.93 3.29
N ASP A 47 45.03 -2.87 2.53
CA ASP A 47 45.22 -2.81 1.07
C ASP A 47 44.45 -3.88 0.29
N ASP A 48 43.85 -4.86 0.97
CA ASP A 48 42.98 -5.90 0.39
C ASP A 48 41.63 -5.89 1.14
N ILE A 49 40.59 -5.32 0.51
CA ILE A 49 39.25 -5.12 1.11
C ILE A 49 38.22 -5.90 0.28
N CYS A 50 37.52 -6.82 0.94
CA CYS A 50 36.50 -7.66 0.32
C CYS A 50 35.10 -7.37 0.92
N PHE A 51 34.13 -7.00 0.10
CA PHE A 51 32.75 -6.84 0.52
C PHE A 51 31.98 -8.14 0.38
N THR A 52 31.14 -8.49 1.36
CA THR A 52 30.12 -9.53 1.19
C THR A 52 28.80 -8.86 0.83
N LEU A 53 28.21 -9.27 -0.26
CA LEU A 53 27.03 -8.64 -0.84
C LEU A 53 25.85 -9.62 -0.84
N GLY A 54 24.66 -9.14 -0.52
CA GLY A 54 23.41 -9.89 -0.60
C GLY A 54 22.33 -9.04 -1.19
N TYR A 55 21.60 -8.32 -0.37
CA TYR A 55 20.51 -7.43 -0.77
C TYR A 55 20.99 -6.26 -1.64
N LEU A 56 20.31 -6.02 -2.81
CA LEU A 56 20.67 -4.98 -3.79
C LEU A 56 22.16 -5.04 -4.20
N SER A 57 22.67 -6.25 -4.44
CA SER A 57 24.07 -6.48 -4.78
C SER A 57 24.52 -5.76 -6.05
N GLY A 58 23.62 -5.53 -7.01
CA GLY A 58 23.90 -4.81 -8.25
C GLY A 58 24.38 -3.38 -8.02
N GLU A 59 23.73 -2.61 -7.17
CA GLU A 59 24.12 -1.23 -6.83
C GLU A 59 25.46 -1.18 -6.06
N MET A 60 25.66 -2.13 -5.15
CA MET A 60 26.93 -2.26 -4.45
C MET A 60 28.08 -2.64 -5.37
N THR A 61 27.83 -3.54 -6.32
CA THR A 61 28.82 -3.94 -7.34
C THR A 61 29.22 -2.76 -8.22
N GLU A 62 28.23 -1.98 -8.67
CA GLU A 62 28.46 -0.77 -9.45
C GLU A 62 29.28 0.25 -8.66
N PHE A 63 28.94 0.46 -7.39
CA PHE A 63 29.69 1.36 -6.50
C PHE A 63 31.15 0.90 -6.34
N ILE A 64 31.40 -0.37 -6.02
CA ILE A 64 32.76 -0.92 -5.80
C ILE A 64 33.61 -0.82 -7.07
N ASN A 65 33.01 -1.04 -8.25
CA ASN A 65 33.71 -0.97 -9.53
C ASN A 65 34.04 0.48 -9.97
N ASN A 66 33.24 1.45 -9.54
CA ASN A 66 33.37 2.84 -9.98
C ASN A 66 34.06 3.77 -8.97
N ILE A 67 34.21 3.32 -7.70
CA ILE A 67 34.86 4.15 -6.67
C ILE A 67 36.33 4.39 -6.99
N ASN A 68 36.74 5.65 -6.97
CA ASN A 68 38.14 6.04 -7.15
C ASN A 68 38.85 6.13 -5.80
N VAL A 69 39.54 5.08 -5.43
CA VAL A 69 40.34 5.08 -4.20
C VAL A 69 41.66 5.79 -4.46
N LYS A 70 41.98 6.81 -3.67
CA LYS A 70 43.21 7.65 -3.82
C LYS A 70 44.55 6.89 -3.76
N ASN A 71 44.51 5.59 -3.57
CA ASN A 71 45.69 4.73 -3.43
C ASN A 71 45.61 3.55 -4.40
N ASP A 72 46.41 3.59 -5.45
CA ASP A 72 46.46 2.56 -6.52
C ASP A 72 46.87 1.16 -6.02
N LYS A 73 47.34 1.03 -4.80
CA LYS A 73 47.71 -0.25 -4.20
C LYS A 73 46.55 -0.97 -3.52
N VAL A 74 45.41 -0.29 -3.33
CA VAL A 74 44.22 -0.85 -2.66
C VAL A 74 43.46 -1.72 -3.64
N LYS A 75 43.28 -2.97 -3.29
CA LYS A 75 42.47 -3.92 -4.03
C LYS A 75 41.10 -4.01 -3.37
N LEU A 76 40.05 -3.58 -4.13
CA LEU A 76 38.66 -3.81 -3.77
C LEU A 76 38.16 -5.08 -4.47
N SER A 77 37.43 -5.90 -3.75
CA SER A 77 36.79 -7.11 -4.28
C SER A 77 35.46 -7.34 -3.58
N TYR A 78 34.63 -8.20 -4.12
CA TYR A 78 33.34 -8.56 -3.51
C TYR A 78 33.02 -10.03 -3.72
N TYR A 79 32.18 -10.56 -2.81
CA TYR A 79 31.59 -11.88 -2.89
C TYR A 79 30.07 -11.73 -2.77
N ILE A 80 29.30 -12.23 -3.76
CA ILE A 80 27.83 -12.18 -3.75
C ILE A 80 27.29 -13.47 -3.15
N GLU A 81 26.48 -13.35 -2.11
CA GLU A 81 25.81 -14.46 -1.44
C GLU A 81 24.53 -14.82 -2.23
N GLU A 82 24.47 -16.01 -2.81
CA GLU A 82 23.26 -16.53 -3.46
C GLU A 82 22.13 -16.82 -2.47
N LYS A 83 22.49 -17.11 -1.23
CA LYS A 83 21.58 -17.32 -0.09
C LYS A 83 22.23 -16.71 1.14
N PRO A 84 21.45 -16.19 2.11
CA PRO A 84 22.00 -15.64 3.34
C PRO A 84 22.86 -16.69 4.07
N LEU A 85 24.14 -16.38 4.24
CA LEU A 85 25.11 -17.26 4.90
C LEU A 85 25.30 -16.92 6.40
N GLY A 86 24.56 -15.91 6.90
CA GLY A 86 24.80 -15.34 8.21
C GLY A 86 26.07 -14.46 8.24
N THR A 87 26.38 -13.87 9.37
CA THR A 87 27.50 -12.90 9.48
C THR A 87 28.87 -13.52 9.33
N ALA A 88 29.02 -14.84 9.50
CA ALA A 88 30.34 -15.54 9.48
C ALA A 88 30.48 -16.58 8.36
N GLY A 89 29.40 -17.09 7.78
CA GLY A 89 29.45 -18.17 6.78
C GLY A 89 30.14 -17.78 5.47
N CYS A 90 30.19 -16.48 5.14
CA CYS A 90 30.93 -15.96 3.98
C CYS A 90 32.43 -16.25 4.03
N LEU A 91 33.03 -16.42 5.25
CA LEU A 91 34.47 -16.64 5.39
C LEU A 91 34.96 -17.93 4.71
N LYS A 92 34.16 -18.99 4.72
CA LYS A 92 34.45 -20.24 4.01
C LYS A 92 34.65 -20.02 2.50
N LYS A 93 33.92 -19.10 1.93
CA LYS A 93 33.94 -18.77 0.49
C LYS A 93 35.06 -17.80 0.12
N ILE A 94 35.34 -16.84 1.02
CA ILE A 94 36.41 -15.85 0.84
C ILE A 94 37.80 -16.46 1.08
N PHE A 95 37.91 -17.43 1.99
CA PHE A 95 39.15 -18.09 2.38
C PHE A 95 39.09 -19.62 2.21
N PRO A 96 38.94 -20.14 0.97
CA PRO A 96 38.76 -21.59 0.76
C PRO A 96 39.92 -22.46 1.24
N GLU A 97 41.14 -21.93 1.23
CA GLU A 97 42.36 -22.64 1.66
C GLU A 97 42.69 -22.42 3.13
N ASN A 98 41.94 -21.60 3.83
CA ASN A 98 42.15 -21.23 5.24
C ASN A 98 43.58 -20.71 5.57
N ASN A 99 44.31 -20.21 4.59
CA ASN A 99 45.63 -19.61 4.74
C ASN A 99 45.50 -18.07 4.54
N CYS A 100 45.01 -17.39 5.58
CA CYS A 100 44.64 -15.97 5.48
C CYS A 100 45.41 -15.05 6.43
N GLY A 101 46.12 -15.61 7.42
CA GLY A 101 46.69 -14.84 8.55
C GLY A 101 45.54 -14.20 9.37
N ASP A 102 45.86 -13.09 10.04
CA ASP A 102 44.83 -12.33 10.78
C ASP A 102 43.96 -11.52 9.82
N VAL A 103 42.64 -11.54 10.03
CA VAL A 103 41.63 -10.89 9.20
C VAL A 103 40.82 -9.92 10.03
N LEU A 104 40.63 -8.72 9.51
CA LEU A 104 39.64 -7.76 10.05
C LEU A 104 38.28 -8.02 9.45
N ILE A 105 37.26 -8.11 10.28
CA ILE A 105 35.86 -8.11 9.90
C ILE A 105 35.25 -6.82 10.42
N ILE A 106 34.50 -6.13 9.57
CA ILE A 106 33.77 -4.89 9.93
C ILE A 106 32.38 -4.88 9.33
N SER A 107 31.41 -4.46 10.11
CA SER A 107 30.03 -4.27 9.61
C SER A 107 29.99 -3.12 8.60
N GLY A 108 29.38 -3.33 7.43
CA GLY A 108 29.29 -2.35 6.33
C GLY A 108 28.24 -1.25 6.55
N ASP A 109 27.57 -1.28 7.68
CA ASP A 109 26.46 -0.42 8.02
C ASP A 109 26.70 0.42 9.28
N CYS A 110 27.93 0.47 9.78
CA CYS A 110 28.30 1.30 10.90
C CYS A 110 29.10 2.53 10.48
N MET A 111 28.95 3.60 11.24
CA MET A 111 29.84 4.78 11.18
C MET A 111 30.73 4.80 12.38
N CYS A 112 32.05 4.85 12.18
CA CYS A 112 32.98 4.86 13.28
C CYS A 112 34.31 5.56 12.93
N ASP A 113 35.05 5.99 13.96
CA ASP A 113 36.40 6.54 13.86
C ASP A 113 37.39 5.75 14.76
N ILE A 114 37.13 4.46 14.92
CA ILE A 114 37.96 3.55 15.76
C ILE A 114 39.37 3.43 15.17
N GLU A 115 40.39 3.61 16.02
CA GLU A 115 41.80 3.48 15.63
C GLU A 115 42.18 1.99 15.48
N LEU A 116 41.89 1.40 14.32
CA LEU A 116 42.06 -0.03 14.04
C LEU A 116 43.50 -0.52 14.20
N ASP A 117 44.48 0.34 14.01
CA ASP A 117 45.89 0.03 14.26
C ASP A 117 46.17 -0.27 15.74
N LYS A 118 45.46 0.39 16.66
CA LYS A 118 45.54 0.11 18.11
C LYS A 118 44.86 -1.22 18.44
N VAL A 119 43.75 -1.51 17.82
CA VAL A 119 43.04 -2.79 17.97
C VAL A 119 43.94 -3.95 17.52
N MET A 120 44.62 -3.77 16.38
CA MET A 120 45.60 -4.75 15.88
C MET A 120 46.76 -5.00 16.85
N LYS A 121 47.38 -3.93 17.35
CA LYS A 121 48.47 -4.05 18.34
C LYS A 121 47.98 -4.78 19.59
N TYR A 122 46.81 -4.50 20.06
CA TYR A 122 46.18 -5.17 21.19
C TYR A 122 45.96 -6.66 20.92
N HIS A 123 45.40 -7.02 19.76
CA HIS A 123 45.20 -8.40 19.33
C HIS A 123 46.49 -9.21 19.38
N ILE A 124 47.56 -8.68 18.78
CA ILE A 124 48.87 -9.31 18.75
C ILE A 124 49.48 -9.42 20.17
N ALA A 125 49.38 -8.36 20.99
CA ALA A 125 49.93 -8.35 22.35
C ALA A 125 49.25 -9.38 23.27
N LYS A 126 47.95 -9.57 23.11
CA LYS A 126 47.16 -10.54 23.87
C LYS A 126 47.29 -11.97 23.30
N LYS A 127 47.88 -12.14 22.12
CA LYS A 127 47.92 -13.41 21.37
C LYS A 127 46.51 -13.99 21.26
N ALA A 128 45.58 -13.14 20.91
CA ALA A 128 44.15 -13.47 20.87
C ALA A 128 43.82 -14.33 19.64
N ASP A 129 42.90 -15.27 19.78
CA ASP A 129 42.28 -15.94 18.64
C ASP A 129 41.21 -15.06 18.01
N ALA A 130 40.50 -14.28 18.84
CA ALA A 130 39.63 -13.23 18.37
C ALA A 130 39.69 -11.99 19.27
N THR A 131 39.62 -10.80 18.67
CA THR A 131 39.45 -9.53 19.39
C THR A 131 38.16 -8.88 18.93
N ILE A 132 37.25 -8.55 19.84
CA ILE A 132 35.96 -7.94 19.58
C ILE A 132 36.01 -6.49 20.04
N CYS A 133 35.78 -5.54 19.13
CA CYS A 133 35.60 -4.15 19.54
C CYS A 133 34.24 -4.00 20.24
N CYS A 134 34.25 -3.34 21.39
CA CYS A 134 33.04 -3.05 22.15
C CYS A 134 33.05 -1.60 22.65
N LYS A 135 31.84 -1.08 22.89
CA LYS A 135 31.62 0.26 23.40
C LYS A 135 30.59 0.25 24.51
N GLN A 136 30.78 1.08 25.51
CA GLN A 136 29.82 1.25 26.56
C GLN A 136 28.61 2.05 26.03
N VAL A 137 27.38 1.51 26.20
CA VAL A 137 26.13 2.10 25.76
C VAL A 137 25.17 2.23 26.94
N GLU A 138 24.29 3.24 26.87
CA GLU A 138 23.25 3.46 27.88
C GLU A 138 22.04 2.54 27.67
N ASN A 139 21.72 2.20 26.42
CA ASN A 139 20.63 1.30 26.05
C ASN A 139 21.18 0.01 25.44
N THR A 140 20.92 -1.11 26.08
CA THR A 140 21.40 -2.43 25.67
C THR A 140 20.40 -3.25 24.88
N ASP A 141 19.14 -2.80 24.80
CA ASP A 141 18.02 -3.57 24.23
C ASP A 141 18.20 -3.86 22.72
N GLU A 142 19.04 -3.06 22.06
CA GLU A 142 19.25 -3.14 20.61
C GLU A 142 20.52 -3.90 20.21
N TYR A 143 21.44 -4.14 21.16
CA TYR A 143 22.77 -4.67 20.89
C TYR A 143 23.03 -6.02 21.60
N GLY A 144 23.85 -6.85 20.97
CA GLY A 144 24.49 -7.95 21.69
C GLY A 144 25.53 -7.39 22.65
N THR A 145 25.57 -7.87 23.90
CA THR A 145 26.49 -7.41 24.92
C THR A 145 27.51 -8.49 25.31
N LEU A 146 28.68 -8.07 25.80
CA LEU A 146 29.82 -8.92 26.19
C LEU A 146 29.93 -9.00 27.70
N CYS A 147 30.14 -10.21 28.23
CA CYS A 147 30.52 -10.43 29.61
C CYS A 147 32.04 -10.65 29.68
N LEU A 148 32.74 -9.86 30.48
CA LEU A 148 34.20 -9.87 30.58
C LEU A 148 34.68 -10.30 31.97
N ASP A 149 35.87 -10.86 32.04
CA ASP A 149 36.63 -11.00 33.29
C ASP A 149 37.44 -9.73 33.61
N GLY A 150 38.23 -9.75 34.69
CA GLY A 150 39.07 -8.63 35.12
C GLY A 150 40.19 -8.24 34.16
N GLU A 151 40.51 -9.07 33.15
CA GLU A 151 41.56 -8.85 32.16
C GLU A 151 41.06 -8.54 30.76
N ASN A 152 39.77 -8.24 30.61
CA ASN A 152 39.05 -8.04 29.36
C ASN A 152 38.95 -9.31 28.49
N LYS A 153 39.08 -10.49 29.05
CA LYS A 153 38.79 -11.73 28.35
C LYS A 153 37.28 -11.95 28.33
N VAL A 154 36.75 -12.32 27.18
CA VAL A 154 35.33 -12.60 27.03
C VAL A 154 34.99 -13.94 27.66
N ILE A 155 34.05 -13.96 28.58
CA ILE A 155 33.56 -15.14 29.29
C ILE A 155 32.13 -15.52 28.90
N GLY A 156 31.41 -14.65 28.17
CA GLY A 156 30.07 -14.91 27.71
C GLY A 156 29.48 -13.79 26.84
N PHE A 157 28.36 -14.11 26.20
CA PHE A 157 27.60 -13.21 25.35
C PHE A 157 26.14 -13.16 25.82
N CYS A 158 25.55 -12.00 25.81
CA CYS A 158 24.11 -11.81 26.01
C CYS A 158 23.53 -11.11 24.78
N GLU A 159 22.68 -11.78 24.01
CA GLU A 159 22.05 -11.19 22.83
C GLU A 159 20.75 -10.52 23.23
N LYS A 160 20.65 -9.18 22.99
CA LYS A 160 19.46 -8.35 23.13
C LYS A 160 18.64 -8.63 24.42
N ALA A 161 19.30 -8.56 25.56
CA ALA A 161 18.65 -8.74 26.86
C ALA A 161 17.88 -7.46 27.24
N ASP A 162 16.64 -7.60 27.74
CA ASP A 162 15.90 -6.49 28.36
C ASP A 162 16.74 -5.81 29.45
N ARG A 163 16.61 -4.48 29.60
CA ARG A 163 17.36 -3.65 30.57
C ARG A 163 17.46 -4.26 31.98
N ASN A 164 16.43 -4.99 32.41
CA ASN A 164 16.36 -5.62 33.72
C ASN A 164 17.17 -6.93 33.82
N HIS A 165 17.69 -7.44 32.68
CA HIS A 165 18.43 -8.70 32.60
C HIS A 165 19.82 -8.55 31.93
N ALA A 166 20.18 -7.33 31.52
CA ALA A 166 21.48 -7.08 30.91
C ALA A 166 22.59 -7.24 31.97
N VAL A 167 23.47 -8.21 31.76
CA VAL A 167 24.60 -8.50 32.66
C VAL A 167 25.75 -7.51 32.40
N SER A 168 25.74 -6.80 31.26
CA SER A 168 26.83 -5.90 30.85
C SER A 168 26.24 -4.78 29.96
N SER A 169 26.84 -3.58 30.03
CA SER A 169 26.54 -2.42 29.17
C SER A 169 27.53 -2.27 27.99
N LEU A 170 28.37 -3.29 27.74
CA LEU A 170 29.35 -3.29 26.65
C LEU A 170 28.73 -3.88 25.37
N ALA A 171 28.34 -3.02 24.46
CA ALA A 171 27.80 -3.41 23.16
C ALA A 171 28.89 -3.91 22.21
N ASN A 172 28.59 -4.97 21.46
CA ASN A 172 29.40 -5.47 20.37
C ASN A 172 29.29 -4.51 19.17
N CYS A 173 30.42 -3.94 18.75
CA CYS A 173 30.48 -2.98 17.66
C CYS A 173 30.41 -3.60 16.26
N GLY A 174 30.36 -4.93 16.12
CA GLY A 174 30.42 -5.59 14.81
C GLY A 174 31.78 -5.46 14.10
N ILE A 175 32.84 -5.21 14.86
CA ILE A 175 34.23 -5.10 14.39
C ILE A 175 35.07 -6.12 15.11
N TYR A 176 35.72 -7.03 14.35
CA TYR A 176 36.45 -8.15 14.88
C TYR A 176 37.82 -8.28 14.20
N ILE A 177 38.83 -8.71 14.96
CA ILE A 177 40.08 -9.25 14.41
C ILE A 177 40.10 -10.73 14.73
N LEU A 178 40.23 -11.55 13.72
CA LEU A 178 40.20 -12.99 13.80
C LEU A 178 41.56 -13.56 13.38
N SER A 179 42.15 -14.43 14.20
CA SER A 179 43.30 -15.22 13.80
C SER A 179 42.90 -16.28 12.76
N GLU A 180 43.89 -16.84 12.07
CA GLU A 180 43.66 -17.95 11.14
C GLU A 180 42.93 -19.14 11.80
N SER A 181 43.20 -19.43 13.09
CA SER A 181 42.53 -20.49 13.85
C SER A 181 41.00 -20.19 14.01
N ALA A 182 40.65 -18.94 14.26
CA ALA A 182 39.26 -18.51 14.37
C ALA A 182 38.52 -18.57 13.01
N VAL A 183 39.19 -18.16 11.92
CA VAL A 183 38.64 -18.27 10.56
C VAL A 183 38.40 -19.74 10.19
N LYS A 184 39.34 -20.64 10.53
CA LYS A 184 39.17 -22.10 10.34
C LYS A 184 37.95 -22.64 11.10
N THR A 185 37.68 -22.13 12.29
CA THR A 185 36.49 -22.54 13.06
C THR A 185 35.21 -22.11 12.35
N ALA A 186 35.14 -20.87 11.88
CA ALA A 186 34.00 -20.39 11.14
C ALA A 186 33.79 -21.13 9.80
N SER A 187 34.89 -21.49 9.12
CA SER A 187 34.82 -22.17 7.81
C SER A 187 34.30 -23.61 7.85
N LYS A 188 34.06 -24.18 9.03
CA LYS A 188 33.42 -25.49 9.15
C LYS A 188 31.95 -25.47 8.72
N TYR A 189 31.30 -24.33 8.81
CA TYR A 189 29.87 -24.14 8.59
C TYR A 189 29.60 -23.49 7.23
N ASP A 190 28.52 -23.87 6.59
CA ASP A 190 28.07 -23.24 5.34
C ASP A 190 27.25 -21.96 5.60
N SER A 191 26.58 -21.89 6.75
CA SER A 191 25.85 -20.71 7.24
C SER A 191 26.00 -20.65 8.75
N CYS A 192 26.48 -19.52 9.28
CA CYS A 192 26.66 -19.30 10.72
C CYS A 192 26.75 -17.80 11.05
N ASP A 193 26.49 -17.49 12.31
CA ASP A 193 26.56 -16.14 12.87
C ASP A 193 27.71 -16.04 13.89
N PHE A 194 28.44 -14.91 13.88
CA PHE A 194 29.55 -14.73 14.84
C PHE A 194 29.07 -14.83 16.28
N SER A 195 28.04 -14.11 16.66
CA SER A 195 27.60 -14.02 18.06
C SER A 195 26.86 -15.26 18.53
N LYS A 196 26.14 -15.95 17.66
CA LYS A 196 25.27 -17.09 18.01
C LYS A 196 26.01 -18.41 17.94
N ASP A 197 26.91 -18.55 16.95
CA ASP A 197 27.49 -19.83 16.63
C ASP A 197 29.01 -19.83 16.91
N ILE A 198 29.75 -18.90 16.29
CA ILE A 198 31.21 -18.98 16.24
C ILE A 198 31.88 -18.61 17.56
N PHE A 199 31.54 -17.48 18.16
CA PHE A 199 32.16 -17.08 19.42
C PHE A 199 31.80 -18.02 20.58
N PRO A 200 30.56 -18.53 20.73
CA PRO A 200 30.28 -19.58 21.72
C PRO A 200 31.05 -20.86 21.48
N GLU A 201 31.25 -21.33 20.22
CA GLU A 201 32.08 -22.50 19.92
C GLU A 201 33.53 -22.25 20.28
N MET A 202 34.08 -21.08 19.97
CA MET A 202 35.45 -20.70 20.33
C MET A 202 35.66 -20.72 21.86
N LEU A 203 34.68 -20.19 22.64
CA LEU A 203 34.74 -20.25 24.11
C LEU A 203 34.73 -21.69 24.62
N ASN A 204 33.86 -22.55 24.07
CA ASN A 204 33.79 -23.96 24.43
C ASN A 204 35.09 -24.70 24.10
N ASN A 205 35.80 -24.30 23.05
CA ASN A 205 37.11 -24.83 22.67
C ASN A 205 38.29 -24.16 23.41
N SER A 206 37.99 -23.35 24.45
CA SER A 206 39.00 -22.64 25.25
C SER A 206 39.90 -21.71 24.45
N MET A 207 39.44 -21.18 23.32
CA MET A 207 40.17 -20.19 22.54
C MET A 207 40.18 -18.82 23.25
N ASN A 208 41.17 -18.01 22.97
CA ASN A 208 41.39 -16.73 23.64
C ASN A 208 40.60 -15.62 22.90
N ILE A 209 39.48 -15.24 23.45
CA ILE A 209 38.67 -14.10 22.95
C ILE A 209 38.86 -12.93 23.91
N TYR A 210 39.24 -11.77 23.38
CA TYR A 210 39.40 -10.55 24.16
C TYR A 210 38.51 -9.43 23.64
N ALA A 211 38.03 -8.59 24.54
CA ALA A 211 37.32 -7.39 24.21
C ALA A 211 38.27 -6.18 24.19
N TYR A 212 38.15 -5.37 23.14
CA TYR A 212 38.80 -4.06 23.06
C TYR A 212 37.74 -2.99 23.29
N ASN A 213 37.71 -2.40 24.48
CA ASN A 213 36.81 -1.30 24.79
C ASN A 213 37.33 0.00 24.18
N THR A 214 36.47 0.70 23.43
CA THR A 214 36.82 1.95 22.75
C THR A 214 35.95 3.12 23.20
N ASP A 215 36.57 4.30 23.35
CA ASP A 215 35.89 5.58 23.57
C ASP A 215 35.64 6.32 22.26
N SER A 216 36.16 5.82 21.13
CA SER A 216 35.97 6.37 19.79
C SER A 216 34.48 6.42 19.40
N TYR A 217 34.14 7.26 18.44
CA TYR A 217 32.80 7.28 17.92
C TYR A 217 32.45 5.95 17.24
N TRP A 218 31.27 5.45 17.52
CA TRP A 218 30.66 4.32 16.84
C TRP A 218 29.14 4.46 16.89
N CYS A 219 28.50 4.27 15.76
CA CYS A 219 27.06 4.27 15.58
C CYS A 219 26.66 3.15 14.61
N ASP A 220 25.81 2.23 15.05
CA ASP A 220 25.11 1.31 14.15
C ASP A 220 23.92 2.06 13.55
N ILE A 221 23.89 2.20 12.23
CA ILE A 221 22.78 2.85 11.52
C ILE A 221 21.62 1.85 11.42
N GLY A 222 20.98 1.52 12.54
CA GLY A 222 19.97 0.48 12.63
C GLY A 222 18.58 0.89 12.17
N ASP A 223 18.20 2.16 12.35
CA ASP A 223 16.90 2.72 12.02
C ASP A 223 17.00 4.17 11.51
N ILE A 224 15.85 4.77 11.13
CA ILE A 224 15.79 6.13 10.57
C ILE A 224 16.26 7.20 11.57
N THR A 225 15.98 7.01 12.86
CA THR A 225 16.38 7.95 13.91
C THR A 225 17.90 7.93 14.12
N GLN A 226 18.49 6.72 14.19
CA GLN A 226 19.93 6.54 14.28
C GLN A 226 20.64 7.04 13.02
N TYR A 227 20.08 6.81 11.83
CA TYR A 227 20.59 7.36 10.57
C TYR A 227 20.66 8.88 10.62
N ARG A 228 19.54 9.54 10.93
CA ARG A 228 19.46 11.00 11.03
C ARG A 228 20.43 11.55 12.07
N GLN A 229 20.52 10.91 13.24
CA GLN A 229 21.46 11.30 14.30
C GLN A 229 22.92 11.15 13.85
N CYS A 230 23.25 10.05 13.17
CA CYS A 230 24.58 9.83 12.62
C CYS A 230 24.98 10.92 11.61
N VAL A 231 24.07 11.32 10.71
CA VAL A 231 24.28 12.44 9.78
C VAL A 231 24.58 13.73 10.51
N PHE A 232 23.85 14.04 11.58
CA PHE A 232 24.07 15.23 12.39
C PHE A 232 25.34 15.15 13.23
N ASP A 233 25.74 13.97 13.70
CA ASP A 233 26.99 13.83 14.46
C ASP A 233 28.21 14.09 13.56
N VAL A 234 28.16 13.66 12.30
CA VAL A 234 29.19 14.01 11.30
C VAL A 234 29.17 15.51 11.02
N LEU A 235 28.00 16.09 10.79
CA LEU A 235 27.86 17.54 10.54
C LEU A 235 28.32 18.40 11.73
N ASN A 236 28.17 17.92 12.95
CA ASN A 236 28.63 18.58 14.18
C ASN A 236 30.08 18.22 14.56
N SER A 237 30.85 17.59 13.67
CA SER A 237 32.26 17.20 13.89
C SER A 237 32.49 16.28 15.10
N ARG A 238 31.49 15.50 15.48
CA ARG A 238 31.60 14.50 16.58
C ARG A 238 32.31 13.23 16.12
N VAL A 239 32.47 13.05 14.81
CA VAL A 239 33.11 11.91 14.17
C VAL A 239 34.32 12.44 13.41
N LYS A 240 35.48 11.80 13.58
CA LYS A 240 36.67 12.13 12.80
C LYS A 240 36.52 11.57 11.40
N THR A 241 36.31 12.45 10.42
CA THR A 241 36.15 12.10 9.00
C THR A 241 37.00 13.02 8.15
N ASN A 242 37.09 12.70 6.85
CA ASN A 242 37.76 13.55 5.86
C ASN A 242 36.86 14.72 5.39
N VAL A 243 35.69 14.93 5.97
CA VAL A 243 34.79 16.04 5.66
C VAL A 243 35.20 17.24 6.53
N GLU A 244 35.62 18.30 5.89
CA GLU A 244 35.98 19.54 6.59
C GLU A 244 34.72 20.38 6.84
N ILE A 245 34.43 20.66 8.09
CA ILE A 245 33.35 21.56 8.51
C ILE A 245 33.97 22.91 8.85
N PRO A 246 33.64 24.00 8.13
CA PRO A 246 34.13 25.34 8.41
C PRO A 246 33.74 25.85 9.81
N SER A 247 34.49 26.81 10.30
CA SER A 247 34.29 27.36 11.66
C SER A 247 32.94 28.09 11.84
N ASP A 248 32.32 28.56 10.75
CA ASP A 248 30.99 29.15 10.76
C ASP A 248 29.87 28.07 10.71
N GLY A 249 30.23 26.80 10.61
CA GLY A 249 29.32 25.68 10.60
C GLY A 249 28.50 25.54 9.31
N ILE A 250 28.87 26.22 8.21
CA ILE A 250 28.16 26.18 6.94
C ILE A 250 29.07 25.53 5.89
N VAL A 251 28.70 24.33 5.45
CA VAL A 251 29.35 23.67 4.29
C VAL A 251 28.58 23.99 3.04
N SER A 252 29.22 24.58 2.04
CA SER A 252 28.63 24.81 0.73
C SER A 252 29.68 24.76 -0.37
N PHE A 253 29.27 24.40 -1.58
CA PHE A 253 30.13 24.32 -2.74
C PHE A 253 29.97 25.53 -3.66
N SER A 254 31.02 25.87 -4.39
CA SER A 254 31.08 27.07 -5.25
C SER A 254 30.10 27.04 -6.43
N ASP A 255 29.54 25.89 -6.78
CA ASP A 255 28.55 25.69 -7.82
C ASP A 255 27.09 25.89 -7.35
N CYS A 256 26.91 26.18 -6.06
CA CYS A 256 25.59 26.48 -5.47
C CYS A 256 25.10 27.89 -5.84
N ARG A 257 23.78 28.03 -6.00
CA ARG A 257 23.13 29.32 -6.18
C ARG A 257 22.34 29.67 -4.94
N ILE A 258 22.85 30.64 -4.16
CA ILE A 258 22.30 31.03 -2.85
C ILE A 258 22.09 32.54 -2.87
N PRO A 259 20.85 33.04 -2.79
CA PRO A 259 20.55 34.49 -2.63
C PRO A 259 21.04 35.05 -1.30
N ASP A 260 21.32 36.34 -1.27
CA ASP A 260 21.82 37.04 -0.08
C ASP A 260 20.81 37.14 1.08
N ASP A 261 19.52 36.96 0.77
CA ASP A 261 18.42 37.03 1.75
C ASP A 261 18.08 35.66 2.41
N VAL A 262 18.90 34.66 2.20
CA VAL A 262 18.77 33.32 2.83
C VAL A 262 19.33 33.38 4.25
N SER A 263 18.55 32.95 5.23
CA SER A 263 18.95 32.88 6.63
C SER A 263 19.50 31.50 6.99
N PHE A 264 20.74 31.44 7.46
CA PHE A 264 21.36 30.23 7.97
C PHE A 264 21.39 30.20 9.50
N ILE A 265 21.05 29.05 10.06
CA ILE A 265 21.23 28.75 11.49
C ILE A 265 22.14 27.50 11.54
N PRO A 266 23.45 27.70 11.77
CA PRO A 266 24.40 26.57 11.74
C PRO A 266 24.08 25.50 12.80
N PRO A 267 24.52 24.22 12.57
CA PRO A 267 25.25 23.75 11.38
C PRO A 267 24.32 23.44 10.19
N VAL A 268 24.85 23.67 8.98
CA VAL A 268 24.15 23.44 7.72
C VAL A 268 25.09 22.84 6.67
N TYR A 269 24.64 21.82 5.95
CA TYR A 269 25.33 21.25 4.80
C TYR A 269 24.54 21.47 3.52
N ILE A 270 25.19 22.00 2.49
CA ILE A 270 24.65 22.24 1.16
C ILE A 270 25.56 21.53 0.15
N GLY A 271 25.06 20.48 -0.48
CA GLY A 271 25.76 19.68 -1.48
C GLY A 271 26.00 20.45 -2.80
N SER A 272 26.67 19.80 -3.73
CA SER A 272 27.00 20.35 -5.05
C SER A 272 25.76 20.65 -5.89
N ASN A 273 25.82 21.73 -6.71
CA ASN A 273 24.77 22.14 -7.65
C ASN A 273 23.38 22.33 -7.01
N VAL A 274 23.33 22.72 -5.74
CA VAL A 274 22.07 23.06 -5.06
C VAL A 274 21.63 24.47 -5.45
N LYS A 275 20.33 24.64 -5.68
CA LYS A 275 19.71 25.96 -5.99
C LYS A 275 18.73 26.30 -4.88
N ILE A 276 18.90 27.48 -4.30
CA ILE A 276 18.06 27.96 -3.20
C ILE A 276 17.37 29.24 -3.65
N GLY A 277 16.07 29.34 -3.40
CA GLY A 277 15.25 30.53 -3.64
C GLY A 277 15.38 31.57 -2.54
N SER A 278 14.74 32.71 -2.75
CA SER A 278 14.73 33.84 -1.82
C SER A 278 14.03 33.55 -0.50
N SER A 279 14.46 34.23 0.57
CA SER A 279 13.81 34.19 1.90
C SER A 279 13.70 32.78 2.53
N CYS A 280 14.59 31.86 2.18
CA CYS A 280 14.69 30.55 2.79
C CYS A 280 15.33 30.64 4.19
N VAL A 281 14.94 29.71 5.09
CA VAL A 281 15.51 29.56 6.45
C VAL A 281 16.01 28.14 6.61
N LEU A 282 17.33 27.97 6.74
CA LEU A 282 17.98 26.66 6.77
C LEU A 282 18.74 26.46 8.08
N GLY A 283 18.44 25.38 8.79
CA GLY A 283 19.06 25.01 10.05
C GLY A 283 18.21 25.29 11.30
N PRO A 284 18.74 24.91 12.49
CA PRO A 284 19.98 24.13 12.66
C PRO A 284 19.83 22.68 12.24
N ASP A 285 20.98 22.00 12.05
CA ASP A 285 21.04 20.59 11.64
C ASP A 285 20.27 20.33 10.33
N ALA A 286 20.51 21.13 9.29
CA ALA A 286 19.92 20.98 7.98
C ALA A 286 20.94 20.44 6.98
N VAL A 287 20.62 19.33 6.34
CA VAL A 287 21.43 18.71 5.28
C VAL A 287 20.64 18.72 3.98
N ILE A 288 21.17 19.38 2.97
CA ILE A 288 20.62 19.40 1.60
C ILE A 288 21.66 18.76 0.67
N GLU A 289 21.34 17.59 0.13
CA GLU A 289 22.25 16.87 -0.74
C GLU A 289 22.22 17.38 -2.19
N ASP A 290 23.14 16.86 -3.00
CA ASP A 290 23.47 17.33 -4.36
C ASP A 290 22.25 17.45 -5.28
N ASN A 291 22.33 18.43 -6.22
CA ASN A 291 21.34 18.68 -7.27
C ASN A 291 19.92 18.99 -6.78
N SER A 292 19.76 19.34 -5.51
CA SER A 292 18.44 19.68 -4.97
C SER A 292 18.07 21.12 -5.23
N VAL A 293 16.77 21.39 -5.32
CA VAL A 293 16.23 22.72 -5.62
C VAL A 293 15.21 23.11 -4.57
N LEU A 294 15.45 24.22 -3.88
CA LEU A 294 14.53 24.83 -2.91
C LEU A 294 13.99 26.12 -3.53
N ALA A 295 12.69 26.24 -3.65
CA ALA A 295 12.04 27.47 -4.10
C ALA A 295 11.92 28.50 -2.95
N ASP A 296 11.22 29.61 -3.16
CA ASP A 296 11.18 30.72 -2.22
C ASP A 296 10.47 30.38 -0.90
N GLY A 297 10.98 30.93 0.20
CA GLY A 297 10.36 30.84 1.53
C GLY A 297 10.37 29.45 2.17
N VAL A 298 11.21 28.52 1.69
CA VAL A 298 11.33 27.17 2.25
C VAL A 298 12.04 27.21 3.61
N LYS A 299 11.53 26.45 4.57
CA LYS A 299 12.09 26.33 5.93
C LYS A 299 12.48 24.88 6.19
N ILE A 300 13.76 24.63 6.53
CA ILE A 300 14.29 23.31 6.82
C ILE A 300 15.03 23.34 8.15
N LYS A 301 14.66 22.46 9.08
CA LYS A 301 15.26 22.36 10.40
C LYS A 301 15.39 20.89 10.81
N LYS A 302 16.54 20.50 11.38
CA LYS A 302 16.83 19.13 11.89
C LYS A 302 16.45 18.04 10.89
N SER A 303 16.72 18.27 9.60
CA SER A 303 16.21 17.42 8.52
C SER A 303 17.27 17.09 7.49
N VAL A 304 17.12 15.92 6.86
CA VAL A 304 17.99 15.45 5.78
C VAL A 304 17.18 15.44 4.49
N ILE A 305 17.61 16.22 3.51
CA ILE A 305 17.04 16.30 2.17
C ILE A 305 18.00 15.60 1.22
N GLY A 306 17.57 14.49 0.64
CA GLY A 306 18.36 13.66 -0.27
C GLY A 306 18.62 14.30 -1.61
N LYS A 307 19.38 13.61 -2.47
CA LYS A 307 19.79 14.09 -3.80
C LYS A 307 18.60 14.33 -4.73
N SER A 308 18.71 15.40 -5.56
CA SER A 308 17.74 15.73 -6.60
C SER A 308 16.31 15.90 -6.10
N VAL A 309 16.13 16.43 -4.90
CA VAL A 309 14.82 16.76 -4.33
C VAL A 309 14.40 18.15 -4.80
N PHE A 310 13.13 18.27 -5.20
CA PHE A 310 12.53 19.55 -5.59
C PHE A 310 11.49 19.98 -4.57
N ILE A 311 11.69 21.13 -3.93
CA ILE A 311 10.80 21.68 -2.91
C ILE A 311 10.27 23.02 -3.39
N GLU A 312 8.95 23.10 -3.61
CA GLU A 312 8.26 24.31 -4.06
C GLU A 312 8.05 25.31 -2.90
N ASN A 313 7.51 26.50 -3.25
CA ASN A 313 7.44 27.66 -2.36
C ASN A 313 6.75 27.38 -1.03
N GLY A 314 7.29 27.98 0.03
CA GLY A 314 6.67 28.06 1.35
C GLY A 314 6.54 26.72 2.09
N CYS A 315 7.29 25.69 1.71
CA CYS A 315 7.30 24.42 2.41
C CYS A 315 8.03 24.53 3.76
N SER A 316 7.57 23.76 4.76
CA SER A 316 8.17 23.67 6.09
C SER A 316 8.49 22.22 6.45
N ILE A 317 9.77 21.92 6.72
CA ILE A 317 10.25 20.57 6.99
C ILE A 317 11.02 20.59 8.30
N THR A 318 10.55 19.81 9.27
CA THR A 318 11.14 19.77 10.61
C THR A 318 11.35 18.33 11.05
N GLY A 319 12.59 17.98 11.42
CA GLY A 319 12.93 16.70 12.00
C GLY A 319 12.70 15.47 11.08
N ALA A 320 12.73 15.66 9.76
CA ALA A 320 12.34 14.65 8.80
C ALA A 320 13.50 14.19 7.90
N VAL A 321 13.32 13.04 7.24
CA VAL A 321 14.20 12.54 6.19
C VAL A 321 13.40 12.44 4.88
N ILE A 322 13.89 13.09 3.83
CA ILE A 322 13.31 13.03 2.49
C ILE A 322 14.33 12.40 1.56
N ALA A 323 14.02 11.22 1.03
CA ALA A 323 14.91 10.48 0.14
C ALA A 323 15.04 11.12 -1.26
N LYS A 324 15.95 10.60 -2.07
CA LYS A 324 16.30 11.10 -3.41
C LYS A 324 15.09 11.23 -4.35
N GLY A 325 15.11 12.26 -5.20
CA GLY A 325 14.17 12.42 -6.32
C GLY A 325 12.73 12.78 -5.93
N CYS A 326 12.48 13.20 -4.69
CA CYS A 326 11.17 13.62 -4.24
C CYS A 326 10.78 15.01 -4.74
N THR A 327 9.49 15.25 -4.89
CA THR A 327 8.92 16.57 -5.18
C THR A 327 7.91 16.93 -4.10
N LEU A 328 8.13 18.05 -3.40
CA LEU A 328 7.18 18.63 -2.47
C LEU A 328 6.58 19.88 -3.12
N LYS A 329 5.25 19.86 -3.32
CA LYS A 329 4.51 20.97 -3.92
C LYS A 329 4.31 22.10 -2.91
N ASN A 330 3.85 23.27 -3.39
CA ASN A 330 3.71 24.49 -2.58
C ASN A 330 3.08 24.28 -1.20
N SER A 331 3.65 24.92 -0.18
CA SER A 331 3.11 25.00 1.19
C SER A 331 2.92 23.64 1.88
N CYS A 332 3.74 22.63 1.55
CA CYS A 332 3.75 21.38 2.28
C CYS A 332 4.38 21.53 3.66
N THR A 333 3.87 20.77 4.62
CA THR A 333 4.45 20.67 5.98
C THR A 333 4.83 19.23 6.25
N VAL A 334 6.07 18.98 6.67
CA VAL A 334 6.56 17.65 7.06
C VAL A 334 7.04 17.74 8.51
N LEU A 335 6.43 16.92 9.37
CA LEU A 335 6.64 16.97 10.81
C LEU A 335 7.74 16.00 11.27
N GLU A 336 8.10 16.11 12.56
CA GLU A 336 9.22 15.40 13.16
C GLU A 336 9.09 13.86 13.06
N GLY A 337 10.20 13.20 12.77
CA GLY A 337 10.25 11.74 12.63
C GLY A 337 9.70 11.21 11.31
N ALA A 338 9.08 12.05 10.48
CA ALA A 338 8.56 11.60 9.19
C ALA A 338 9.70 11.21 8.23
N CYS A 339 9.46 10.14 7.45
CA CYS A 339 10.39 9.69 6.43
C CYS A 339 9.68 9.48 5.10
N ILE A 340 10.14 10.16 4.04
CA ILE A 340 9.58 10.07 2.70
C ILE A 340 10.57 9.32 1.81
N GLY A 341 10.16 8.14 1.32
CA GLY A 341 10.92 7.31 0.39
C GLY A 341 11.12 7.98 -0.97
N SER A 342 12.03 7.45 -1.74
CA SER A 342 12.47 8.03 -3.02
C SER A 342 11.34 8.22 -4.04
N SER A 343 11.54 9.19 -4.92
CA SER A 343 10.65 9.45 -6.06
C SER A 343 9.18 9.69 -5.69
N CYS A 344 8.91 10.18 -4.48
CA CYS A 344 7.58 10.55 -4.04
C CYS A 344 7.20 11.97 -4.50
N VAL A 345 5.91 12.18 -4.76
CA VAL A 345 5.34 13.50 -5.04
C VAL A 345 4.33 13.84 -3.95
N ILE A 346 4.62 14.87 -3.15
CA ILE A 346 3.73 15.36 -2.11
C ILE A 346 2.95 16.56 -2.66
N GLY A 347 1.64 16.45 -2.72
CA GLY A 347 0.74 17.48 -3.26
C GLY A 347 0.74 18.76 -2.41
N ALA A 348 0.40 19.89 -3.03
CA ALA A 348 0.42 21.21 -2.37
C ALA A 348 -0.47 21.25 -1.12
N ARG A 349 -0.06 22.03 -0.11
CA ARG A 349 -0.78 22.19 1.17
C ARG A 349 -1.01 20.87 1.93
N THR A 350 -0.18 19.88 1.67
CA THR A 350 -0.23 18.58 2.37
C THR A 350 0.58 18.66 3.65
N THR A 351 0.05 18.09 4.72
CA THR A 351 0.78 17.87 5.97
C THR A 351 1.08 16.39 6.14
N VAL A 352 2.35 16.04 6.26
CA VAL A 352 2.81 14.71 6.67
C VAL A 352 3.03 14.74 8.18
N GLY A 353 2.29 13.90 8.91
CA GLY A 353 2.29 13.83 10.37
C GLY A 353 3.60 13.33 10.96
N GLU A 354 3.71 13.40 12.29
CA GLU A 354 4.89 12.96 13.04
C GLU A 354 5.10 11.45 12.93
N GLY A 355 6.35 11.02 12.73
CA GLY A 355 6.74 9.61 12.67
C GLY A 355 6.21 8.84 11.43
N ILE A 356 5.58 9.49 10.48
CA ILE A 356 4.94 8.84 9.33
C ILE A 356 5.97 8.39 8.31
N LEU A 357 5.80 7.14 7.84
CA LEU A 357 6.62 6.53 6.81
C LEU A 357 5.87 6.49 5.48
N ILE A 358 6.46 7.09 4.43
CA ILE A 358 5.92 7.04 3.06
C ILE A 358 6.88 6.23 2.19
N TRP A 359 6.41 5.09 1.63
CA TRP A 359 7.21 4.22 0.77
C TRP A 359 7.54 4.87 -0.57
N PRO A 360 8.56 4.40 -1.31
CA PRO A 360 8.98 4.97 -2.59
C PRO A 360 7.86 5.01 -3.64
N ASN A 361 8.01 5.94 -4.60
CA ASN A 361 7.12 6.10 -5.77
C ASN A 361 5.66 6.42 -5.41
N LYS A 362 5.40 7.10 -4.29
CA LYS A 362 4.05 7.51 -3.91
C LYS A 362 3.72 8.92 -4.39
N LYS A 363 2.48 9.08 -4.85
CA LYS A 363 1.88 10.39 -5.11
C LYS A 363 0.84 10.67 -4.04
N ILE A 364 1.06 11.73 -3.27
CA ILE A 364 0.13 12.22 -2.25
C ILE A 364 -0.61 13.43 -2.82
N TYR A 365 -1.92 13.50 -2.58
CA TYR A 365 -2.74 14.60 -3.04
C TYR A 365 -2.46 15.91 -2.34
N SER A 366 -2.86 17.00 -3.02
CA SER A 366 -2.90 18.33 -2.44
C SER A 366 -3.93 18.39 -1.29
N SER A 367 -3.62 19.18 -0.28
CA SER A 367 -4.46 19.42 0.90
C SER A 367 -4.77 18.14 1.71
N SER A 368 -3.91 17.13 1.64
CA SER A 368 -4.02 15.92 2.45
C SER A 368 -3.40 16.09 3.83
N TYR A 369 -3.94 15.39 4.82
CA TYR A 369 -3.30 15.21 6.12
C TYR A 369 -2.97 13.73 6.29
N ILE A 370 -1.67 13.38 6.26
CA ILE A 370 -1.19 12.02 6.34
C ILE A 370 -0.83 11.72 7.79
N ASN A 371 -1.56 10.82 8.41
CA ASN A 371 -1.39 10.42 9.82
C ASN A 371 -1.24 8.89 9.99
N GLU A 372 -0.99 8.18 8.90
CA GLU A 372 -0.70 6.75 8.85
C GLU A 372 0.39 6.47 7.83
N ASP A 373 1.14 5.39 8.03
CA ASP A 373 2.16 4.94 7.09
C ASP A 373 1.57 4.64 5.71
N VAL A 374 2.26 5.10 4.66
CA VAL A 374 1.86 4.87 3.28
C VAL A 374 2.75 3.79 2.66
N ARG A 375 2.43 2.51 2.93
CA ARG A 375 3.24 1.35 2.49
C ARG A 375 2.82 0.83 1.12
N SER A 376 1.57 0.45 0.98
CA SER A 376 0.99 -0.09 -0.24
C SER A 376 -0.28 0.67 -0.60
N GLY A 377 -0.67 0.58 -1.85
CA GLY A 377 -1.78 1.33 -2.41
C GLY A 377 -1.28 2.62 -3.03
N LYS A 378 -1.91 3.02 -4.11
CA LYS A 378 -1.89 4.40 -4.52
C LYS A 378 -2.60 5.15 -3.39
N TYR A 379 -1.98 6.10 -2.74
CA TYR A 379 -2.71 7.26 -2.28
C TYR A 379 -3.10 7.94 -3.57
N PHE A 380 -4.31 7.61 -4.01
CA PHE A 380 -4.75 7.65 -5.37
C PHE A 380 -4.66 9.03 -5.96
N ASP A 381 -4.13 9.09 -7.15
CA ASP A 381 -4.37 10.19 -8.08
C ASP A 381 -5.82 10.11 -8.63
N GLU A 382 -6.62 9.15 -8.23
CA GLU A 382 -8.00 8.94 -8.59
C GLU A 382 -8.91 9.34 -7.43
N LEU A 383 -9.77 10.34 -7.64
CA LEU A 383 -10.78 10.77 -6.68
C LEU A 383 -11.83 9.67 -6.49
N ILE A 384 -12.13 8.95 -7.59
CA ILE A 384 -13.15 7.92 -7.69
C ILE A 384 -12.46 6.57 -7.86
N ASP A 385 -12.68 5.66 -6.92
CA ASP A 385 -12.17 4.29 -6.95
C ASP A 385 -13.34 3.30 -6.93
N ASP A 386 -13.30 2.31 -7.85
CA ASP A 386 -14.34 1.28 -8.01
C ASP A 386 -15.77 1.87 -8.04
N GLY A 387 -15.94 2.98 -8.77
CA GLY A 387 -17.23 3.70 -8.92
C GLY A 387 -17.66 4.49 -7.69
N GLY A 388 -16.78 4.69 -6.69
CA GLY A 388 -17.10 5.41 -5.48
C GLY A 388 -15.98 6.27 -4.91
N ILE A 389 -16.32 7.12 -3.96
CA ILE A 389 -15.41 7.96 -3.19
C ILE A 389 -15.58 7.59 -1.73
N THR A 390 -14.54 7.06 -1.11
CA THR A 390 -14.58 6.60 0.28
C THR A 390 -13.60 7.39 1.13
N GLY A 391 -13.96 7.63 2.39
CA GLY A 391 -13.08 8.30 3.34
C GLY A 391 -13.68 8.37 4.75
N ARG A 392 -12.82 8.65 5.75
CA ARG A 392 -13.28 8.86 7.13
C ARG A 392 -14.20 10.05 7.20
N THR A 393 -15.38 9.86 7.80
CA THR A 393 -16.47 10.84 7.90
C THR A 393 -15.98 12.14 8.55
N PHE A 394 -16.20 13.27 7.91
CA PHE A 394 -15.81 14.63 8.30
C PHE A 394 -14.29 14.86 8.50
N ARG A 395 -13.46 13.86 8.27
CA ARG A 395 -11.98 13.99 8.29
C ARG A 395 -11.40 13.98 6.88
N GLU A 396 -11.64 12.91 6.12
CA GLU A 396 -11.19 12.75 4.73
C GLU A 396 -12.29 13.11 3.75
N LEU A 397 -13.53 12.72 4.06
CA LEU A 397 -14.72 13.10 3.33
C LEU A 397 -15.46 14.20 4.10
N ARG A 398 -14.99 15.45 3.92
CA ARG A 398 -15.52 16.65 4.57
C ARG A 398 -16.61 17.30 3.71
N SER A 399 -17.43 18.14 4.33
CA SER A 399 -18.50 18.85 3.64
C SER A 399 -17.99 19.76 2.51
N ASP A 400 -16.85 20.46 2.71
CA ASP A 400 -16.21 21.26 1.66
C ASP A 400 -15.75 20.42 0.48
N LYS A 401 -15.21 19.22 0.74
CA LYS A 401 -14.82 18.27 -0.30
C LYS A 401 -16.03 17.74 -1.06
N CYS A 402 -17.13 17.41 -0.38
CA CYS A 402 -18.38 16.97 -1.01
C CYS A 402 -19.00 18.06 -1.88
N CYS A 403 -18.96 19.31 -1.44
CA CYS A 403 -19.40 20.46 -2.24
C CYS A 403 -18.57 20.57 -3.53
N ARG A 404 -17.23 20.49 -3.44
CA ARG A 404 -16.34 20.52 -4.62
C ARG A 404 -16.54 19.32 -5.56
N ILE A 405 -16.83 18.12 -5.01
CA ILE A 405 -17.21 16.95 -5.81
C ILE A 405 -18.52 17.25 -6.57
N GLY A 406 -19.53 17.82 -5.90
CA GLY A 406 -20.76 18.26 -6.52
C GLY A 406 -20.52 19.28 -7.65
N MET A 407 -19.65 20.27 -7.43
CA MET A 407 -19.26 21.25 -8.47
C MET A 407 -18.58 20.56 -9.67
N ALA A 408 -17.69 19.61 -9.43
CA ALA A 408 -16.98 18.88 -10.49
C ALA A 408 -17.96 18.06 -11.35
N ILE A 409 -18.90 17.36 -10.71
CA ILE A 409 -19.94 16.57 -11.38
C ILE A 409 -20.86 17.51 -12.18
N GLY A 410 -21.38 18.55 -11.54
CA GLY A 410 -22.28 19.52 -12.19
C GLY A 410 -21.63 20.19 -13.39
N SER A 411 -20.34 20.52 -13.30
CA SER A 411 -19.56 21.06 -14.42
C SER A 411 -19.41 20.10 -15.62
N CYS A 412 -19.58 18.78 -15.38
CA CYS A 412 -19.59 17.78 -16.45
C CYS A 412 -20.96 17.57 -17.07
N MET A 413 -22.04 18.03 -16.41
CA MET A 413 -23.45 17.73 -16.73
C MET A 413 -24.25 18.98 -17.10
N LYS A 414 -23.68 19.95 -17.79
CA LYS A 414 -24.29 21.25 -18.06
C LYS A 414 -25.82 21.17 -18.25
N ASP A 415 -26.55 21.85 -17.36
CA ASP A 415 -28.03 21.89 -17.31
C ASP A 415 -28.73 20.52 -17.13
N GLY A 416 -28.00 19.52 -16.62
CA GLY A 416 -28.52 18.16 -16.40
C GLY A 416 -29.27 17.97 -15.08
N ILE A 417 -30.01 16.86 -14.99
CA ILE A 417 -30.74 16.46 -13.77
C ILE A 417 -29.93 15.41 -13.02
N PHE A 418 -29.59 15.66 -11.75
CA PHE A 418 -28.82 14.77 -10.88
C PHE A 418 -29.64 14.29 -9.69
N GLY A 419 -29.66 12.98 -9.46
CA GLY A 419 -30.35 12.37 -8.32
C GLY A 419 -29.44 12.18 -7.10
N ILE A 420 -29.93 12.48 -5.90
CA ILE A 420 -29.21 12.22 -4.66
C ILE A 420 -30.08 11.46 -3.67
N GLY A 421 -29.49 10.39 -3.08
CA GLY A 421 -30.09 9.64 -1.99
C GLY A 421 -29.04 9.29 -0.93
N CYS A 422 -29.46 9.01 0.27
CA CYS A 422 -28.59 8.60 1.36
C CYS A 422 -29.26 7.54 2.25
N ASP A 423 -28.45 6.80 3.00
CA ASP A 423 -28.94 6.01 4.12
C ASP A 423 -29.48 6.91 5.25
N GLY A 424 -30.08 6.34 6.25
CA GLY A 424 -30.68 7.10 7.38
C GLY A 424 -29.68 7.72 8.35
N ASP A 425 -28.36 7.68 8.09
CA ASP A 425 -27.35 8.27 8.95
C ASP A 425 -27.28 9.79 8.79
N ASN A 426 -27.24 10.52 9.90
CA ASN A 426 -27.18 11.97 9.91
C ASN A 426 -25.92 12.53 9.18
N SER A 427 -24.82 11.82 9.27
CA SER A 427 -23.56 12.23 8.58
C SER A 427 -23.71 12.10 7.07
N SER A 428 -24.34 11.02 6.59
CA SER A 428 -24.64 10.82 5.17
C SER A 428 -25.53 11.93 4.66
N ARG A 429 -26.55 12.33 5.43
CA ARG A 429 -27.44 13.43 5.08
C ARG A 429 -26.72 14.77 5.00
N ALA A 430 -25.83 15.05 5.96
CA ALA A 430 -25.02 16.28 5.96
C ALA A 430 -24.08 16.34 4.74
N LEU A 431 -23.44 15.23 4.37
CA LEU A 431 -22.58 15.14 3.18
C LEU A 431 -23.40 15.26 1.88
N ALA A 432 -24.62 14.69 1.84
CA ALA A 432 -25.55 14.82 0.72
C ALA A 432 -25.95 16.30 0.51
N MET A 433 -26.30 17.01 1.56
CA MET A 433 -26.64 18.44 1.48
C MET A 433 -25.45 19.27 0.98
N ALA A 434 -24.24 18.98 1.42
CA ALA A 434 -23.04 19.64 0.93
C ALA A 434 -22.81 19.38 -0.57
N MET A 435 -23.03 18.15 -1.04
CA MET A 435 -22.91 17.80 -2.45
C MET A 435 -24.01 18.46 -3.30
N ILE A 436 -25.25 18.49 -2.81
CA ILE A 436 -26.37 19.21 -3.44
C ILE A 436 -26.00 20.69 -3.67
N SER A 437 -25.45 21.35 -2.66
CA SER A 437 -25.02 22.75 -2.79
C SER A 437 -24.01 22.94 -3.94
N GLY A 438 -23.05 22.02 -4.08
CA GLY A 438 -22.08 22.08 -5.18
C GLY A 438 -22.70 21.84 -6.56
N LEU A 439 -23.60 20.89 -6.69
CA LEU A 439 -24.32 20.58 -7.93
C LEU A 439 -25.16 21.77 -8.41
N ILE A 440 -25.92 22.35 -7.50
CA ILE A 440 -26.78 23.51 -7.77
C ILE A 440 -25.93 24.72 -8.18
N SER A 441 -24.81 24.97 -7.50
CA SER A 441 -23.93 26.09 -7.85
C SER A 441 -23.33 25.98 -9.26
N SER A 442 -23.29 24.78 -9.81
CA SER A 442 -22.83 24.50 -11.19
C SER A 442 -23.96 24.45 -12.22
N GLY A 443 -25.21 24.73 -11.83
CA GLY A 443 -26.35 24.83 -12.74
C GLY A 443 -27.13 23.53 -12.94
N CYS A 444 -26.89 22.49 -12.13
CA CYS A 444 -27.67 21.26 -12.18
C CYS A 444 -29.00 21.40 -11.43
N THR A 445 -30.07 20.81 -11.99
CA THR A 445 -31.28 20.50 -11.23
C THR A 445 -31.03 19.25 -10.37
N VAL A 446 -31.38 19.31 -9.09
CA VAL A 446 -31.17 18.19 -8.17
C VAL A 446 -32.49 17.57 -7.74
N TYR A 447 -32.61 16.25 -7.89
CA TYR A 447 -33.69 15.45 -7.35
C TYR A 447 -33.22 14.84 -6.03
N ASP A 448 -33.75 15.32 -4.90
CA ASP A 448 -33.48 14.78 -3.56
C ASP A 448 -34.43 13.62 -3.26
N PHE A 449 -33.95 12.41 -3.36
CA PHE A 449 -34.71 11.19 -3.03
C PHE A 449 -34.77 10.91 -1.53
N GLY A 450 -34.00 11.66 -0.73
CA GLY A 450 -33.99 11.54 0.72
C GLY A 450 -33.35 10.26 1.21
N GLU A 451 -33.96 9.66 2.24
CA GLU A 451 -33.55 8.38 2.81
C GLU A 451 -34.03 7.24 1.90
N CYS A 452 -33.10 6.42 1.43
CA CYS A 452 -33.36 5.27 0.58
C CYS A 452 -32.23 4.25 0.72
N TYR A 453 -32.38 3.06 0.19
CA TYR A 453 -31.30 2.11 0.05
C TYR A 453 -30.71 2.13 -1.36
N CYS A 454 -29.52 1.57 -1.51
CA CYS A 454 -28.70 1.72 -2.71
C CYS A 454 -29.43 1.28 -3.99
N ALA A 455 -30.00 0.08 -4.00
CA ALA A 455 -30.74 -0.45 -5.15
C ALA A 455 -32.01 0.37 -5.47
N GLN A 456 -32.68 0.89 -4.46
CA GLN A 456 -33.83 1.78 -4.66
C GLN A 456 -33.43 3.08 -5.37
N LEU A 457 -32.29 3.69 -5.01
CA LEU A 457 -31.77 4.85 -5.72
C LEU A 457 -31.45 4.53 -7.18
N GLN A 458 -30.80 3.40 -7.46
CA GLN A 458 -30.50 2.97 -8.82
C GLN A 458 -31.78 2.85 -9.67
N PHE A 459 -32.83 2.27 -9.09
CA PHE A 459 -34.14 2.25 -9.71
C PHE A 459 -34.69 3.66 -9.95
N CYS A 460 -34.62 4.56 -8.96
CA CYS A 460 -35.10 5.92 -9.05
C CYS A 460 -34.43 6.69 -10.19
N ILE A 461 -33.11 6.53 -10.35
CA ILE A 461 -32.34 7.11 -11.46
C ILE A 461 -32.84 6.54 -12.80
N SER A 462 -33.09 5.23 -12.87
CA SER A 462 -33.58 4.58 -14.07
C SER A 462 -34.97 5.10 -14.51
N TYR A 463 -35.85 5.35 -13.56
CA TYR A 463 -37.26 5.65 -13.83
C TYR A 463 -37.56 7.12 -13.98
N SER A 464 -36.80 8.02 -13.33
CA SER A 464 -37.14 9.46 -13.26
C SER A 464 -36.51 10.33 -14.34
N SER A 465 -35.95 9.76 -15.40
CA SER A 465 -35.22 10.48 -16.46
C SER A 465 -34.01 11.27 -15.96
N VAL A 466 -33.47 10.92 -14.80
CA VAL A 466 -32.26 11.49 -14.23
C VAL A 466 -31.04 10.97 -15.01
N GLU A 467 -30.11 11.87 -15.32
CA GLU A 467 -28.93 11.50 -16.14
C GLU A 467 -27.83 10.83 -15.36
N SER A 468 -27.77 11.12 -14.07
CA SER A 468 -26.76 10.56 -13.16
C SER A 468 -27.23 10.74 -11.72
N GLY A 469 -26.66 9.99 -10.78
CA GLY A 469 -27.00 10.17 -9.37
C GLY A 469 -25.93 9.67 -8.42
N ALA A 470 -26.09 9.97 -7.13
CA ALA A 470 -25.17 9.52 -6.10
C ALA A 470 -25.89 8.97 -4.87
N PHE A 471 -25.40 7.86 -4.34
CA PHE A 471 -25.81 7.29 -3.07
C PHE A 471 -24.71 7.52 -2.03
N ILE A 472 -25.09 8.07 -0.88
CA ILE A 472 -24.17 8.37 0.21
C ILE A 472 -24.53 7.50 1.41
N LYS A 473 -23.58 6.75 1.91
CA LYS A 473 -23.74 5.96 3.13
C LYS A 473 -22.61 6.19 4.11
N THR A 474 -22.89 6.03 5.40
CA THR A 474 -21.90 6.08 6.48
C THR A 474 -22.03 4.84 7.35
N GLU A 475 -20.92 4.12 7.52
CA GLU A 475 -20.88 2.93 8.36
C GLU A 475 -19.53 2.90 9.11
N ASN A 476 -19.57 2.69 10.44
CA ASN A 476 -18.39 2.64 11.30
C ASN A 476 -17.42 3.86 11.15
N GLY A 477 -17.99 5.06 10.96
CA GLY A 477 -17.20 6.28 10.81
C GLY A 477 -16.52 6.46 9.45
N ILE A 478 -16.86 5.61 8.48
CA ILE A 478 -16.41 5.71 7.08
C ILE A 478 -17.61 6.05 6.22
N SER A 479 -17.51 7.13 5.43
CA SER A 479 -18.53 7.50 4.45
C SER A 479 -18.09 7.11 3.05
N THR A 480 -19.06 6.66 2.25
CA THR A 480 -18.87 6.28 0.84
C THR A 480 -19.90 6.97 -0.02
N ILE A 481 -19.47 7.63 -1.10
CA ILE A 481 -20.32 8.19 -2.16
C ILE A 481 -20.15 7.27 -3.37
N ARG A 482 -21.22 6.60 -3.78
CA ARG A 482 -21.28 5.85 -5.05
C ARG A 482 -21.99 6.67 -6.09
N ILE A 483 -21.41 6.79 -7.29
CA ILE A 483 -21.94 7.58 -8.38
C ILE A 483 -22.44 6.64 -9.47
N TYR A 484 -23.61 6.93 -9.98
CA TYR A 484 -24.29 6.15 -11.01
C TYR A 484 -24.61 7.00 -12.23
N GLU A 485 -24.58 6.36 -13.40
CA GLU A 485 -25.05 6.93 -14.65
C GLU A 485 -26.55 6.69 -14.84
N LYS A 486 -27.05 7.17 -15.96
CA LYS A 486 -28.41 6.92 -16.44
C LYS A 486 -28.77 5.42 -16.29
N PHE A 487 -30.00 5.15 -15.92
CA PHE A 487 -30.52 3.81 -15.62
C PHE A 487 -29.88 3.11 -14.41
N GLY A 488 -29.26 3.86 -13.51
CA GLY A 488 -28.66 3.31 -12.29
C GLY A 488 -27.40 2.47 -12.53
N LEU A 489 -26.80 2.58 -13.71
CA LEU A 489 -25.56 1.87 -14.04
C LEU A 489 -24.35 2.50 -13.37
N PRO A 490 -23.31 1.73 -13.10
CA PRO A 490 -22.05 2.28 -12.60
C PRO A 490 -21.46 3.33 -13.54
N LEU A 491 -20.74 4.31 -12.98
CA LEU A 491 -20.09 5.36 -13.76
C LEU A 491 -19.01 4.78 -14.67
N THR A 492 -18.98 5.21 -15.94
CA THR A 492 -17.92 4.78 -16.88
C THR A 492 -16.61 5.47 -16.59
N ARG A 493 -15.48 4.81 -16.91
CA ARG A 493 -14.12 5.34 -16.67
C ARG A 493 -13.86 6.67 -17.36
N ASN A 494 -14.46 6.90 -18.54
CA ASN A 494 -14.35 8.17 -19.23
C ASN A 494 -14.96 9.32 -18.44
N LYS A 495 -16.14 9.08 -17.83
CA LYS A 495 -16.81 10.08 -17.00
C LYS A 495 -16.12 10.28 -15.66
N GLU A 496 -15.66 9.20 -15.03
CA GLU A 496 -14.82 9.29 -13.83
C GLU A 496 -13.62 10.23 -14.05
N ARG A 497 -12.84 10.01 -15.11
CA ARG A 497 -11.67 10.83 -15.45
C ARG A 497 -12.04 12.30 -15.73
N LYS A 498 -13.17 12.56 -16.36
CA LYS A 498 -13.65 13.94 -16.57
C LYS A 498 -13.95 14.64 -15.25
N ILE A 499 -14.67 13.98 -14.34
CA ILE A 499 -15.00 14.50 -13.01
C ILE A 499 -13.71 14.74 -12.22
N GLU A 500 -12.81 13.77 -12.21
CA GLU A 500 -11.50 13.89 -11.53
C GLU A 500 -10.66 15.03 -12.07
N SER A 501 -10.58 15.18 -13.39
CA SER A 501 -9.84 16.26 -14.02
C SER A 501 -10.36 17.63 -13.61
N ARG A 502 -11.70 17.81 -13.58
CA ARG A 502 -12.34 19.04 -13.11
C ARG A 502 -12.04 19.31 -11.65
N TYR A 503 -12.21 18.29 -10.82
CA TYR A 503 -11.94 18.37 -9.38
C TYR A 503 -10.49 18.77 -9.07
N LYS A 504 -9.52 18.16 -9.75
CA LYS A 504 -8.07 18.39 -9.54
C LYS A 504 -7.62 19.78 -9.98
N LYS A 505 -8.21 20.29 -11.06
CA LYS A 505 -7.85 21.58 -11.64
C LYS A 505 -8.61 22.76 -11.02
N ASP A 506 -9.57 22.51 -10.12
CA ASP A 506 -10.55 23.51 -9.66
C ASP A 506 -11.27 24.21 -10.82
N ASP A 507 -11.45 23.49 -11.95
CA ASP A 507 -12.08 24.00 -13.16
C ASP A 507 -13.60 23.79 -13.09
N PHE A 508 -14.25 24.61 -12.27
CA PHE A 508 -15.68 24.54 -12.05
C PHE A 508 -16.45 25.57 -12.89
N ILE A 509 -17.57 25.13 -13.46
CA ILE A 509 -18.53 26.01 -14.10
C ILE A 509 -19.47 26.50 -13.01
N TYR A 510 -19.69 27.78 -12.93
CA TYR A 510 -20.67 28.39 -12.03
C TYR A 510 -21.89 28.85 -12.86
N SER A 511 -23.07 28.59 -12.33
CA SER A 511 -24.28 29.11 -12.92
C SER A 511 -24.26 30.64 -12.88
N SER A 512 -24.31 31.28 -14.04
CA SER A 512 -24.39 32.74 -14.11
C SER A 512 -25.86 33.13 -14.10
N ASN A 513 -26.23 34.07 -13.25
CA ASN A 513 -27.52 34.81 -13.25
C ASN A 513 -28.75 34.05 -12.76
N GLY A 514 -28.81 33.61 -11.52
CA GLY A 514 -30.07 33.35 -10.83
C GLY A 514 -31.11 32.49 -11.59
N THR A 515 -30.64 31.69 -12.55
CA THR A 515 -31.44 30.65 -13.19
C THR A 515 -31.86 29.65 -12.13
N CYS A 516 -33.14 29.31 -12.11
CA CYS A 516 -33.80 28.51 -11.12
C CYS A 516 -32.92 27.38 -10.59
N ILE A 517 -32.57 27.52 -9.32
CA ILE A 517 -31.98 26.45 -8.55
C ILE A 517 -33.11 25.50 -8.22
N ASP A 518 -33.30 24.49 -9.04
CA ASP A 518 -34.35 23.52 -8.81
C ASP A 518 -33.84 22.36 -7.99
N MET A 519 -34.27 22.31 -6.74
CA MET A 519 -34.20 21.14 -5.91
C MET A 519 -35.60 20.57 -5.73
N LEU A 520 -35.85 19.42 -6.35
CA LEU A 520 -37.14 18.76 -6.25
C LEU A 520 -37.10 17.67 -5.18
N ASP A 521 -38.07 17.76 -4.27
CA ASP A 521 -38.28 16.70 -3.27
C ASP A 521 -38.97 15.49 -3.91
N MET A 522 -38.23 14.41 -4.11
CA MET A 522 -38.70 13.19 -4.77
C MET A 522 -38.89 12.01 -3.81
N ARG A 523 -39.03 12.28 -2.51
CA ARG A 523 -39.14 11.23 -1.47
C ARG A 523 -40.31 10.28 -1.67
N ARG A 524 -41.33 10.67 -2.47
CA ARG A 524 -42.48 9.81 -2.78
C ARG A 524 -42.25 8.81 -3.92
N ILE A 525 -41.05 8.72 -4.47
CA ILE A 525 -40.74 7.80 -5.57
C ILE A 525 -40.84 6.32 -5.15
N GLU A 526 -40.94 6.06 -3.87
CA GLU A 526 -41.23 4.72 -3.31
C GLU A 526 -42.47 4.09 -3.95
N GLU A 527 -43.51 4.90 -4.27
CA GLU A 527 -44.74 4.41 -4.90
C GLU A 527 -44.47 3.84 -6.29
N ILE A 528 -43.54 4.41 -7.04
CA ILE A 528 -43.18 3.95 -8.38
C ILE A 528 -42.36 2.66 -8.29
N TYR A 529 -41.40 2.62 -7.39
CA TYR A 529 -40.62 1.39 -7.08
C TYR A 529 -41.53 0.26 -6.67
N PHE A 530 -42.45 0.54 -5.74
CA PHE A 530 -43.45 -0.40 -5.28
C PHE A 530 -44.38 -0.85 -6.42
N GLY A 531 -44.82 0.05 -7.31
CA GLY A 531 -45.65 -0.29 -8.45
C GLY A 531 -44.99 -1.28 -9.43
N LYS A 532 -43.68 -1.17 -9.63
CA LYS A 532 -42.90 -2.13 -10.45
C LYS A 532 -42.78 -3.50 -9.76
N LEU A 533 -42.49 -3.52 -8.45
CA LEU A 533 -42.50 -4.77 -7.67
C LEU A 533 -43.89 -5.38 -7.65
N PHE A 534 -44.94 -4.58 -7.49
CA PHE A 534 -46.33 -5.03 -7.51
C PHE A 534 -46.66 -5.75 -8.81
N ALA A 535 -46.25 -5.20 -9.96
CA ALA A 535 -46.46 -5.86 -11.26
C ALA A 535 -45.81 -7.24 -11.31
N LEU A 536 -44.62 -7.41 -10.71
CA LEU A 536 -43.95 -8.70 -10.61
C LEU A 536 -44.66 -9.65 -9.60
N CYS A 537 -45.09 -9.11 -8.45
CA CYS A 537 -45.78 -9.85 -7.42
C CYS A 537 -47.22 -10.25 -7.82
N SER A 538 -47.89 -9.51 -8.70
CA SER A 538 -49.25 -9.87 -9.20
C SER A 538 -49.28 -11.22 -9.93
N GLU A 539 -48.12 -11.71 -10.33
CA GLU A 539 -47.98 -13.04 -10.93
C GLU A 539 -47.89 -14.19 -9.87
N LEU A 540 -47.84 -13.84 -8.56
CA LEU A 540 -47.79 -14.82 -7.45
C LEU A 540 -49.22 -15.33 -7.17
N ASN A 541 -49.52 -16.53 -7.59
CA ASN A 541 -50.84 -17.17 -7.40
C ASN A 541 -50.88 -17.93 -6.07
N GLY A 542 -50.84 -17.30 -4.91
CA GLY A 542 -51.08 -17.95 -3.61
C GLY A 542 -50.32 -19.28 -3.28
N TYR A 543 -49.51 -19.75 -4.19
CA TYR A 543 -48.88 -21.08 -4.17
C TYR A 543 -47.52 -21.10 -3.49
N VAL A 544 -46.89 -19.94 -3.31
CA VAL A 544 -45.54 -19.85 -2.73
C VAL A 544 -45.61 -19.19 -1.37
N LYS A 545 -45.21 -19.94 -0.36
CA LYS A 545 -45.02 -19.44 1.00
C LYS A 545 -43.53 -19.25 1.23
N TYR A 546 -43.12 -18.20 1.91
CA TYR A 546 -41.73 -17.88 2.17
C TYR A 546 -41.58 -17.09 3.47
N SER A 547 -40.35 -16.97 3.94
CA SER A 547 -39.93 -16.03 4.99
C SER A 547 -38.72 -15.23 4.52
N PHE A 548 -38.43 -14.13 5.22
CA PHE A 548 -37.27 -13.31 4.94
C PHE A 548 -36.68 -12.65 6.19
N SER A 549 -35.42 -12.20 6.10
CA SER A 549 -34.75 -11.40 7.09
C SER A 549 -33.94 -10.28 6.41
N CYS A 550 -33.91 -9.10 7.01
CA CYS A 550 -33.10 -7.96 6.61
C CYS A 550 -32.93 -7.00 7.78
N ASP A 551 -31.73 -6.43 7.92
CA ASP A 551 -31.43 -5.41 8.96
C ASP A 551 -31.77 -3.99 8.52
N ASN A 552 -32.25 -3.76 7.30
CA ASN A 552 -32.65 -2.45 6.79
C ASN A 552 -34.17 -2.29 6.84
N ARG A 553 -34.65 -1.34 7.67
CA ARG A 553 -36.07 -1.07 7.88
C ARG A 553 -36.82 -0.75 6.58
N LEU A 554 -36.25 0.05 5.69
CA LEU A 554 -36.88 0.43 4.43
C LEU A 554 -37.14 -0.78 3.53
N ILE A 555 -36.17 -1.71 3.47
CA ILE A 555 -36.29 -2.95 2.71
C ILE A 555 -37.39 -3.84 3.34
N VAL A 556 -37.39 -3.98 4.67
CA VAL A 556 -38.42 -4.73 5.40
C VAL A 556 -39.82 -4.18 5.14
N ASP A 557 -39.97 -2.86 5.16
CA ASP A 557 -41.26 -2.21 4.90
C ASP A 557 -41.76 -2.46 3.46
N VAL A 558 -40.88 -2.40 2.47
CA VAL A 558 -41.21 -2.70 1.06
C VAL A 558 -41.62 -4.15 0.88
N ILE A 559 -40.85 -5.10 1.42
CA ILE A 559 -41.13 -6.53 1.30
C ILE A 559 -42.45 -6.86 2.02
N ASN A 560 -42.69 -6.33 3.22
CA ASN A 560 -43.94 -6.53 3.96
C ASN A 560 -45.17 -6.00 3.22
N ARG A 561 -45.08 -4.82 2.60
CA ARG A 561 -46.16 -4.27 1.76
C ARG A 561 -46.49 -5.20 0.59
N CYS A 562 -45.47 -5.72 -0.11
CA CYS A 562 -45.67 -6.69 -1.17
C CYS A 562 -46.28 -7.98 -0.64
N THR A 563 -45.77 -8.53 0.47
CA THR A 563 -46.27 -9.76 1.07
C THR A 563 -47.72 -9.63 1.53
N TYR A 564 -48.09 -8.52 2.15
CA TYR A 564 -49.47 -8.28 2.60
C TYR A 564 -50.47 -8.30 1.45
N LEU A 565 -50.13 -7.74 0.30
CA LEU A 565 -51.02 -7.62 -0.87
C LEU A 565 -51.15 -8.93 -1.63
N PHE A 566 -50.15 -9.81 -1.60
CA PHE A 566 -50.12 -11.07 -2.36
C PHE A 566 -50.06 -12.28 -1.46
N SER A 567 -50.56 -12.17 -0.23
CA SER A 567 -50.45 -13.16 0.86
C SER A 567 -50.65 -14.60 0.40
N SER A 568 -49.57 -15.30 0.26
CA SER A 568 -49.49 -16.75 0.15
C SER A 568 -49.34 -17.44 1.51
N GLY A 569 -49.20 -16.63 2.59
CA GLY A 569 -48.90 -17.10 3.94
C GLY A 569 -47.39 -17.18 4.20
N ILE A 570 -47.06 -17.32 5.49
CA ILE A 570 -45.67 -17.46 5.98
C ILE A 570 -45.32 -18.93 6.03
N ALA A 571 -44.15 -19.31 5.58
CA ALA A 571 -43.54 -20.62 5.81
C ALA A 571 -42.09 -20.37 6.26
N ASP A 572 -41.53 -21.32 7.00
CA ASP A 572 -40.16 -21.21 7.47
C ASP A 572 -39.17 -21.25 6.29
N TYR A 573 -39.53 -21.93 5.19
CA TYR A 573 -38.71 -22.08 3.99
C TYR A 573 -39.54 -22.01 2.71
N PRO A 574 -38.98 -21.48 1.57
CA PRO A 574 -37.64 -20.90 1.52
C PRO A 574 -37.50 -19.65 2.37
N HIS A 575 -36.34 -19.44 2.98
CA HIS A 575 -36.01 -18.27 3.78
C HIS A 575 -34.99 -17.41 3.02
N PHE A 576 -35.32 -16.15 2.76
CA PHE A 576 -34.45 -15.20 2.06
C PHE A 576 -33.77 -14.27 3.04
N THR A 577 -32.49 -14.04 2.88
CA THR A 577 -31.71 -13.04 3.65
C THR A 577 -31.23 -11.95 2.70
N VAL A 578 -31.75 -10.73 2.89
CA VAL A 578 -31.41 -9.56 2.07
C VAL A 578 -30.39 -8.70 2.81
N ASP A 579 -29.34 -8.28 2.14
CA ASP A 579 -28.32 -7.42 2.71
C ASP A 579 -28.84 -5.98 2.99
N LYS A 580 -28.15 -5.24 3.85
CA LYS A 580 -28.54 -3.86 4.21
C LYS A 580 -28.56 -2.89 3.04
N SER A 581 -27.80 -3.15 1.98
CA SER A 581 -27.74 -2.28 0.79
C SER A 581 -28.88 -2.54 -0.19
N GLY A 582 -29.55 -3.69 -0.08
CA GLY A 582 -30.54 -4.17 -1.04
C GLY A 582 -29.93 -4.63 -2.36
N GLU A 583 -28.62 -4.88 -2.41
CA GLU A 583 -27.92 -5.31 -3.63
C GLU A 583 -27.80 -6.81 -3.77
N LYS A 584 -27.75 -7.55 -2.64
CA LYS A 584 -27.58 -9.00 -2.62
C LYS A 584 -28.61 -9.71 -1.75
N VAL A 585 -29.01 -10.89 -2.18
CA VAL A 585 -29.89 -11.79 -1.46
C VAL A 585 -29.34 -13.21 -1.50
N THR A 586 -29.45 -13.91 -0.39
CA THR A 586 -29.20 -15.35 -0.27
C THR A 586 -30.47 -16.05 0.18
N ALA A 587 -30.56 -17.34 0.05
CA ALA A 587 -31.71 -18.09 0.54
C ALA A 587 -31.31 -19.41 1.19
N ALA A 588 -32.20 -19.94 2.05
CA ALA A 588 -32.20 -21.33 2.44
C ALA A 588 -33.45 -21.97 1.82
N ASP A 589 -33.27 -23.08 1.07
CA ASP A 589 -34.35 -23.76 0.39
C ASP A 589 -35.17 -24.66 1.34
N GLU A 590 -36.15 -25.36 0.81
CA GLU A 590 -37.05 -26.25 1.58
C GLU A 590 -36.32 -27.46 2.20
N GLU A 591 -35.14 -27.80 1.68
CA GLU A 591 -34.24 -28.84 2.21
C GLU A 591 -33.17 -28.29 3.14
N LYS A 592 -33.24 -26.97 3.48
CA LYS A 592 -32.30 -26.21 4.32
C LYS A 592 -30.91 -26.08 3.69
N ARG A 593 -30.76 -26.25 2.38
CA ARG A 593 -29.52 -25.99 1.66
C ARG A 593 -29.35 -24.48 1.50
N SER A 594 -28.11 -24.01 1.64
CA SER A 594 -27.77 -22.61 1.36
C SER A 594 -27.73 -22.37 -0.14
N VAL A 595 -28.50 -21.41 -0.61
CA VAL A 595 -28.54 -20.94 -1.99
C VAL A 595 -28.01 -19.51 -2.02
N ASP A 596 -26.79 -19.33 -2.51
CA ASP A 596 -26.16 -18.02 -2.56
C ASP A 596 -26.68 -17.17 -3.72
N TYR A 597 -26.30 -15.89 -3.68
CA TYR A 597 -26.71 -14.88 -4.65
C TYR A 597 -26.47 -15.35 -6.10
N GLU A 598 -25.35 -16.00 -6.34
CA GLU A 598 -24.93 -16.44 -7.66
C GLU A 598 -25.86 -17.53 -8.23
N HIS A 599 -26.32 -18.45 -7.40
CA HIS A 599 -27.29 -19.49 -7.80
C HIS A 599 -28.68 -18.87 -8.07
N LEU A 600 -29.11 -17.93 -7.22
CA LEU A 600 -30.37 -17.20 -7.44
C LEU A 600 -30.31 -16.39 -8.74
N LEU A 601 -29.17 -15.77 -9.04
CA LEU A 601 -28.92 -15.06 -10.29
C LEU A 601 -29.00 -16.00 -11.50
N MET A 602 -28.43 -17.20 -11.40
CA MET A 602 -28.53 -18.22 -12.45
C MET A 602 -29.96 -18.68 -12.69
N ILE A 603 -30.75 -18.90 -11.64
CA ILE A 603 -32.19 -19.23 -11.76
C ILE A 603 -32.91 -18.14 -12.57
N CYS A 604 -32.69 -16.87 -12.26
CA CYS A 604 -33.30 -15.73 -12.97
C CYS A 604 -32.82 -15.64 -14.42
N ALA A 605 -31.52 -15.76 -14.66
CA ALA A 605 -30.93 -15.69 -15.99
C ALA A 605 -31.40 -16.83 -16.91
N PHE A 606 -31.46 -18.05 -16.39
CA PHE A 606 -31.91 -19.22 -17.16
C PHE A 606 -33.41 -19.14 -17.50
N ASP A 607 -34.22 -18.51 -16.64
CA ASP A 607 -35.61 -18.23 -16.97
C ASP A 607 -35.74 -17.24 -18.14
N GLU A 608 -34.88 -16.25 -18.21
CA GLU A 608 -34.85 -15.32 -19.35
C GLU A 608 -34.33 -16.01 -20.63
N PHE A 609 -33.28 -16.84 -20.56
CA PHE A 609 -32.77 -17.60 -21.71
C PHE A 609 -33.81 -18.55 -22.28
N LYS A 610 -34.57 -19.26 -21.42
CA LYS A 610 -35.69 -20.09 -21.87
C LYS A 610 -36.80 -19.34 -22.65
N LYS A 611 -36.85 -18.01 -22.47
CA LYS A 611 -37.72 -17.07 -23.22
C LYS A 611 -37.02 -16.46 -24.43
N GLY A 612 -35.79 -16.90 -24.78
CA GLY A 612 -34.99 -16.36 -25.88
C GLY A 612 -34.50 -14.90 -25.60
N ARG A 613 -34.26 -14.55 -24.35
CA ARG A 613 -33.89 -13.20 -23.96
C ARG A 613 -32.49 -13.13 -23.39
N SER A 614 -31.66 -12.23 -23.95
CA SER A 614 -30.33 -11.94 -23.43
C SER A 614 -30.40 -11.25 -22.07
N VAL A 615 -29.35 -11.38 -21.24
CA VAL A 615 -29.31 -10.80 -19.89
C VAL A 615 -28.15 -9.83 -19.72
N CYS A 616 -28.30 -8.95 -18.73
CA CYS A 616 -27.28 -8.03 -18.25
C CYS A 616 -26.96 -8.37 -16.80
N VAL A 617 -25.67 -8.63 -16.50
CA VAL A 617 -25.18 -9.03 -15.18
C VAL A 617 -23.89 -8.31 -14.81
N ARG A 618 -23.50 -8.32 -13.55
CA ARG A 618 -22.22 -7.78 -13.09
C ARG A 618 -21.05 -8.62 -13.60
N THR A 619 -19.88 -8.02 -13.67
CA THR A 619 -18.65 -8.70 -14.15
C THR A 619 -18.26 -9.88 -13.26
N ASP A 620 -18.59 -9.82 -11.96
CA ASP A 620 -18.32 -10.87 -10.97
C ASP A 620 -19.37 -12.02 -10.99
N ALA A 621 -20.38 -11.95 -11.87
CA ALA A 621 -21.33 -13.04 -12.05
C ALA A 621 -20.67 -14.32 -12.60
N PRO A 622 -21.19 -15.51 -12.27
CA PRO A 622 -20.64 -16.80 -12.70
C PRO A 622 -20.42 -16.89 -14.21
N LYS A 623 -19.28 -17.45 -14.63
CA LYS A 623 -18.95 -17.59 -16.06
C LYS A 623 -19.82 -18.63 -16.76
N ILE A 624 -20.32 -19.61 -16.01
CA ILE A 624 -21.23 -20.64 -16.55
C ILE A 624 -22.47 -20.04 -17.22
N ILE A 625 -22.93 -18.84 -16.80
CA ILE A 625 -24.06 -18.13 -17.39
C ILE A 625 -23.84 -17.90 -18.89
N ASP A 626 -22.61 -17.58 -19.33
CA ASP A 626 -22.28 -17.37 -20.74
C ASP A 626 -22.44 -18.66 -21.55
N SER A 627 -21.94 -19.78 -21.02
CA SER A 627 -22.02 -21.10 -21.71
C SER A 627 -23.47 -21.59 -21.83
N VAL A 628 -24.32 -21.26 -20.86
CA VAL A 628 -25.75 -21.59 -20.95
C VAL A 628 -26.46 -20.65 -21.93
N ALA A 629 -26.14 -19.36 -21.94
CA ALA A 629 -26.72 -18.40 -22.89
C ALA A 629 -26.46 -18.81 -24.34
N GLU A 630 -25.23 -19.26 -24.66
CA GLU A 630 -24.86 -19.75 -25.99
C GLU A 630 -25.78 -20.89 -26.46
N LYS A 631 -26.12 -21.84 -25.56
CA LYS A 631 -27.05 -22.97 -25.91
C LYS A 631 -28.45 -22.51 -26.29
N PHE A 632 -28.86 -21.32 -25.82
CA PHE A 632 -30.17 -20.73 -26.14
C PHE A 632 -30.07 -19.61 -27.20
N GLY A 633 -28.89 -19.39 -27.80
CA GLY A 633 -28.69 -18.33 -28.78
C GLY A 633 -28.87 -16.93 -28.18
N CYS A 634 -28.57 -16.77 -26.89
CA CYS A 634 -28.69 -15.52 -26.13
C CYS A 634 -27.31 -14.94 -25.78
N ASP A 635 -27.24 -13.62 -25.55
CA ASP A 635 -26.03 -12.94 -25.13
C ASP A 635 -26.07 -12.64 -23.63
N VAL A 636 -24.87 -12.62 -23.02
CA VAL A 636 -24.65 -12.09 -21.67
C VAL A 636 -23.83 -10.82 -21.76
N VAL A 637 -24.43 -9.70 -21.38
CA VAL A 637 -23.73 -8.43 -21.28
C VAL A 637 -23.23 -8.25 -19.85
N ARG A 638 -21.91 -8.09 -19.69
CA ARG A 638 -21.29 -7.90 -18.37
C ARG A 638 -21.01 -6.42 -18.14
N ILE A 639 -21.50 -5.91 -17.02
CA ILE A 639 -21.32 -4.53 -16.60
C ILE A 639 -20.34 -4.49 -15.46
N SER A 640 -19.39 -3.58 -15.57
CA SER A 640 -18.42 -3.29 -14.56
C SER A 640 -18.56 -1.87 -14.03
N ASN A 641 -18.12 -1.60 -12.79
CA ASN A 641 -18.13 -0.26 -12.20
C ASN A 641 -17.20 0.74 -12.91
N SER A 642 -16.39 0.36 -13.91
CA SER A 642 -15.53 1.23 -14.72
C SER A 642 -15.32 0.69 -16.13
N SER A 643 -16.42 0.44 -16.83
CA SER A 643 -16.40 0.13 -18.25
C SER A 643 -15.55 1.15 -19.03
N SER A 644 -14.68 0.68 -19.93
CA SER A 644 -13.74 1.54 -20.67
C SER A 644 -14.39 2.42 -21.72
N GLY A 645 -15.65 2.18 -22.06
CA GLY A 645 -16.43 2.94 -23.05
C GLY A 645 -17.82 3.32 -22.53
N ASP A 646 -18.47 4.24 -23.22
CA ASP A 646 -19.84 4.65 -22.88
C ASP A 646 -20.82 3.51 -23.14
N TYR A 647 -21.86 3.41 -22.32
CA TYR A 647 -22.89 2.40 -22.48
C TYR A 647 -23.75 2.68 -23.72
N SER A 648 -24.06 1.63 -24.49
CA SER A 648 -24.97 1.73 -25.62
C SER A 648 -26.44 1.67 -25.17
N ASP A 649 -27.37 2.17 -25.99
CA ASP A 649 -28.83 2.07 -25.75
C ASP A 649 -29.29 0.64 -25.52
N ARG A 650 -28.64 -0.35 -26.15
CA ARG A 650 -28.88 -1.77 -25.92
C ARG A 650 -28.61 -2.18 -24.49
N ILE A 651 -27.49 -1.71 -23.92
CA ILE A 651 -27.09 -2.03 -22.54
C ILE A 651 -28.10 -1.41 -21.56
N TYR A 652 -28.50 -0.16 -21.79
CA TYR A 652 -29.49 0.51 -20.97
C TYR A 652 -30.83 -0.24 -20.92
N ARG A 653 -31.39 -0.66 -22.09
CA ARG A 653 -32.62 -1.44 -22.12
C ARG A 653 -32.51 -2.81 -21.50
N LEU A 654 -31.33 -3.46 -21.60
CA LEU A 654 -31.08 -4.74 -20.97
C LEU A 654 -31.00 -4.61 -19.45
N SER A 655 -30.34 -3.58 -18.93
CA SER A 655 -30.20 -3.38 -17.48
C SER A 655 -31.56 -3.11 -16.83
N GLU A 656 -32.40 -2.29 -17.44
CA GLU A 656 -33.76 -2.02 -16.95
C GLU A 656 -34.60 -3.31 -16.84
N ARG A 657 -34.46 -4.23 -17.80
CA ARG A 657 -35.14 -5.53 -17.77
C ARG A 657 -34.53 -6.50 -16.77
N CYS A 658 -33.22 -6.44 -16.56
CA CYS A 658 -32.47 -7.35 -15.71
C CYS A 658 -32.21 -6.79 -14.32
N MET A 659 -33.13 -6.01 -13.75
CA MET A 659 -32.99 -5.42 -12.41
C MET A 659 -32.67 -6.46 -11.34
N PHE A 660 -33.09 -7.71 -11.49
CA PHE A 660 -32.75 -8.82 -10.59
C PHE A 660 -31.22 -9.03 -10.45
N GLY A 661 -30.41 -8.57 -11.40
CA GLY A 661 -28.94 -8.62 -11.31
C GLY A 661 -28.32 -7.51 -10.45
N PHE A 662 -29.11 -6.51 -10.02
CA PHE A 662 -28.66 -5.31 -9.32
C PHE A 662 -29.46 -4.99 -8.05
N ASP A 663 -30.64 -5.58 -7.92
CA ASP A 663 -31.58 -5.32 -6.83
C ASP A 663 -32.04 -6.65 -6.22
N ALA A 664 -31.72 -6.84 -4.95
CA ALA A 664 -32.00 -8.04 -4.18
C ALA A 664 -33.49 -8.29 -3.98
N VAL A 665 -34.29 -7.24 -3.81
CA VAL A 665 -35.74 -7.34 -3.62
C VAL A 665 -36.39 -7.77 -4.93
N PHE A 666 -35.98 -7.18 -6.07
CA PHE A 666 -36.42 -7.66 -7.39
C PHE A 666 -36.00 -9.08 -7.66
N MET A 667 -34.77 -9.48 -7.30
CA MET A 667 -34.32 -10.87 -7.45
C MET A 667 -35.18 -11.83 -6.64
N MET A 668 -35.43 -11.52 -5.37
CA MET A 668 -36.26 -12.33 -4.50
C MET A 668 -37.67 -12.57 -5.11
N PHE A 669 -38.35 -11.49 -5.49
CA PHE A 669 -39.69 -11.61 -6.08
C PHE A 669 -39.67 -12.25 -7.47
N LYS A 670 -38.62 -12.09 -8.26
CA LYS A 670 -38.44 -12.79 -9.53
C LYS A 670 -38.31 -14.29 -9.33
N VAL A 671 -37.53 -14.75 -8.35
CA VAL A 671 -37.41 -16.17 -8.00
C VAL A 671 -38.77 -16.73 -7.55
N LEU A 672 -39.46 -16.02 -6.64
CA LEU A 672 -40.81 -16.41 -6.20
C LEU A 672 -41.81 -16.50 -7.38
N SER A 673 -41.76 -15.56 -8.33
CA SER A 673 -42.60 -15.61 -9.56
C SER A 673 -42.24 -16.82 -10.43
N ILE A 674 -40.98 -17.20 -10.56
CA ILE A 674 -40.54 -18.39 -11.28
C ILE A 674 -41.06 -19.65 -10.58
N MET A 675 -40.91 -19.76 -9.23
CA MET A 675 -41.45 -20.85 -8.43
C MET A 675 -42.96 -21.03 -8.65
N SER A 676 -43.70 -19.93 -8.56
CA SER A 676 -45.16 -19.92 -8.78
C SER A 676 -45.55 -20.41 -10.17
N LYS A 677 -44.96 -19.83 -11.23
CA LYS A 677 -45.27 -20.15 -12.63
C LYS A 677 -44.92 -21.57 -13.00
N ARG A 678 -43.80 -22.08 -12.51
CA ARG A 678 -43.34 -23.42 -12.79
C ARG A 678 -43.89 -24.49 -11.83
N ARG A 679 -44.58 -24.06 -10.77
CA ARG A 679 -45.06 -24.93 -9.67
C ARG A 679 -43.93 -25.78 -9.08
N LYS A 680 -42.76 -25.16 -8.83
CA LYS A 680 -41.58 -25.80 -8.29
C LYS A 680 -41.14 -25.13 -6.98
N THR A 681 -40.54 -25.92 -6.10
CA THR A 681 -39.85 -25.42 -4.91
C THR A 681 -38.55 -24.77 -5.30
N LEU A 682 -37.93 -23.98 -4.40
CA LEU A 682 -36.60 -23.42 -4.63
C LEU A 682 -35.56 -24.54 -4.77
N ALA A 683 -35.66 -25.60 -3.96
CA ALA A 683 -34.84 -26.79 -4.08
C ALA A 683 -34.93 -27.42 -5.50
N GLY A 684 -36.16 -27.59 -6.02
CA GLY A 684 -36.34 -28.14 -7.38
C GLY A 684 -35.89 -27.21 -8.51
N LEU A 685 -35.77 -25.87 -8.29
CA LEU A 685 -35.15 -24.97 -9.24
C LEU A 685 -33.62 -25.03 -9.15
N TYR A 686 -33.09 -25.17 -7.95
CA TYR A 686 -31.66 -25.32 -7.69
C TYR A 686 -31.10 -26.57 -8.35
N ASP A 687 -31.82 -27.71 -8.27
CA ASP A 687 -31.43 -28.98 -8.87
C ASP A 687 -31.44 -28.96 -10.40
N GLU A 688 -32.06 -27.96 -11.04
CA GLU A 688 -31.98 -27.77 -12.52
C GLU A 688 -30.71 -27.01 -12.96
N LEU A 689 -29.97 -26.43 -12.02
CA LEU A 689 -28.75 -25.69 -12.33
C LEU A 689 -27.62 -26.69 -12.71
N PRO A 690 -26.69 -26.28 -13.57
CA PRO A 690 -25.49 -27.07 -13.77
C PRO A 690 -24.65 -27.05 -12.48
N ASP A 691 -23.91 -28.12 -12.24
CA ASP A 691 -22.99 -28.22 -11.11
C ASP A 691 -21.92 -27.15 -11.22
N VAL A 692 -22.02 -26.17 -10.34
CA VAL A 692 -21.08 -25.06 -10.20
C VAL A 692 -20.89 -24.76 -8.74
N GLU A 693 -19.66 -24.87 -8.30
CA GLU A 693 -19.24 -24.51 -6.97
C GLU A 693 -18.30 -23.33 -7.03
N MET A 694 -18.59 -22.34 -6.18
CA MET A 694 -17.83 -21.10 -6.12
C MET A 694 -17.20 -20.94 -4.75
N ARG A 695 -15.92 -20.54 -4.74
CA ARG A 695 -15.20 -20.18 -3.51
C ARG A 695 -14.67 -18.77 -3.61
N LYS A 696 -14.86 -18.02 -2.52
CA LYS A 696 -14.36 -16.66 -2.37
C LYS A 696 -13.30 -16.65 -1.28
N ARG A 697 -12.15 -16.10 -1.60
CA ARG A 697 -11.06 -15.94 -0.65
C ARG A 697 -10.50 -14.52 -0.76
N GLU A 698 -10.17 -13.92 0.38
CA GLU A 698 -9.43 -12.67 0.43
C GLU A 698 -8.07 -12.93 1.08
N ILE A 699 -7.02 -12.44 0.45
CA ILE A 699 -5.64 -12.59 0.93
C ILE A 699 -4.98 -11.22 1.02
N ASP A 700 -4.15 -11.02 2.04
CA ASP A 700 -3.31 -9.85 2.13
C ASP A 700 -2.21 -9.93 1.06
N SER A 701 -2.07 -8.89 0.26
CA SER A 701 -1.06 -8.85 -0.79
C SER A 701 -0.69 -7.41 -1.12
N THR A 702 0.59 -7.23 -1.44
CA THR A 702 1.16 -5.95 -1.88
C THR A 702 1.27 -5.85 -3.41
N LEU A 703 0.83 -6.87 -4.15
CA LEU A 703 0.87 -6.89 -5.61
C LEU A 703 -0.07 -5.85 -6.21
N LEU A 704 0.42 -5.07 -7.15
CA LEU A 704 -0.40 -4.16 -7.93
C LEU A 704 -1.31 -4.93 -8.90
N PRO A 705 -2.50 -4.42 -9.25
CA PRO A 705 -3.36 -5.07 -10.24
C PRO A 705 -2.65 -5.41 -11.56
N SER A 706 -1.74 -4.54 -12.04
CA SER A 706 -0.95 -4.79 -13.25
C SER A 706 0.07 -5.93 -13.11
N GLU A 707 0.49 -6.25 -11.91
CA GLU A 707 1.43 -7.32 -11.60
C GLU A 707 0.72 -8.69 -11.57
N ILE A 708 -0.54 -8.73 -11.11
CA ILE A 708 -1.38 -9.94 -11.14
C ILE A 708 -1.47 -10.50 -12.57
N GLY A 709 -1.67 -9.61 -13.57
CA GLY A 709 -1.71 -10.02 -14.96
C GLY A 709 -0.42 -10.67 -15.46
N LYS A 710 0.73 -10.20 -14.99
CA LYS A 710 2.05 -10.76 -15.31
C LYS A 710 2.24 -12.13 -14.64
N VAL A 711 1.89 -12.24 -13.35
CA VAL A 711 2.00 -13.48 -12.58
C VAL A 711 1.25 -14.65 -13.23
N PHE A 712 0.07 -14.37 -13.80
CA PHE A 712 -0.77 -15.38 -14.42
C PHE A 712 -0.65 -15.42 -15.95
N ASN A 713 0.20 -14.60 -16.55
CA ASN A 713 0.41 -14.50 -18.00
C ASN A 713 -0.90 -14.31 -18.80
N VAL A 714 -1.80 -13.49 -18.26
CA VAL A 714 -3.11 -13.23 -18.84
C VAL A 714 -3.09 -11.88 -19.54
N SER A 715 -3.40 -11.88 -20.84
CA SER A 715 -3.67 -10.66 -21.59
C SER A 715 -4.97 -10.02 -21.11
N LYS A 716 -4.96 -8.70 -20.93
CA LYS A 716 -5.99 -7.85 -20.36
C LYS A 716 -7.43 -8.27 -20.63
N THR A 717 -8.12 -8.72 -19.59
CA THR A 717 -9.53 -8.39 -19.38
C THR A 717 -9.55 -7.27 -18.36
N ASP A 718 -10.31 -6.23 -18.56
CA ASP A 718 -10.37 -4.95 -17.85
C ASP A 718 -9.59 -4.88 -16.50
N PRO A 719 -8.40 -4.23 -16.45
CA PRO A 719 -7.49 -4.29 -15.30
C PRO A 719 -8.02 -3.63 -14.02
N VAL A 720 -9.11 -2.92 -14.09
CA VAL A 720 -9.74 -2.24 -12.94
C VAL A 720 -10.56 -3.23 -12.10
N TYR A 721 -11.07 -4.32 -12.71
CA TYR A 721 -11.92 -5.32 -12.06
C TYR A 721 -11.23 -6.62 -11.75
N GLY A 722 -10.03 -6.83 -12.25
CA GLY A 722 -9.29 -8.04 -12.05
C GLY A 722 -9.08 -8.85 -13.33
N TYR A 723 -8.39 -9.92 -13.16
CA TYR A 723 -7.96 -10.83 -14.21
C TYR A 723 -8.74 -12.13 -14.10
N ARG A 724 -9.38 -12.54 -15.20
CA ARG A 724 -9.98 -13.86 -15.27
C ARG A 724 -8.93 -14.84 -15.80
N VAL A 725 -8.61 -15.82 -14.97
CA VAL A 725 -7.65 -16.88 -15.28
C VAL A 725 -8.41 -18.16 -15.56
N TYR A 726 -8.03 -18.85 -16.62
CA TYR A 726 -8.64 -20.12 -17.02
C TYR A 726 -7.71 -21.26 -16.65
N PHE A 727 -8.24 -22.25 -15.96
CA PHE A 727 -7.57 -23.49 -15.59
C PHE A 727 -8.25 -24.66 -16.29
N PRO A 728 -7.60 -25.85 -16.42
CA PRO A 728 -8.22 -27.02 -17.03
C PRO A 728 -9.54 -27.43 -16.36
N ASN A 729 -9.68 -27.20 -15.06
CA ASN A 729 -10.80 -27.69 -14.26
C ASN A 729 -11.68 -26.54 -13.69
N GLY A 730 -11.51 -25.31 -14.16
CA GLY A 730 -12.31 -24.19 -13.68
C GLY A 730 -11.77 -22.82 -14.09
N THR A 731 -12.37 -21.78 -13.57
CA THR A 731 -11.95 -20.40 -13.81
C THR A 731 -11.80 -19.64 -12.51
N ALA A 732 -11.01 -18.61 -12.48
CA ALA A 732 -10.96 -17.70 -11.34
C ALA A 732 -10.93 -16.24 -11.79
N LEU A 733 -11.66 -15.39 -11.06
CA LEU A 733 -11.55 -13.95 -11.16
C LEU A 733 -10.70 -13.44 -9.97
N ILE A 734 -9.59 -12.80 -10.29
CA ILE A 734 -8.64 -12.26 -9.32
C ILE A 734 -8.69 -10.74 -9.41
N SER A 735 -9.07 -10.08 -8.33
CA SER A 735 -9.21 -8.61 -8.27
C SER A 735 -8.60 -8.05 -6.98
N SER A 736 -8.12 -6.82 -7.01
CA SER A 736 -7.69 -6.13 -5.80
C SER A 736 -8.89 -5.54 -5.06
N THR A 737 -8.79 -5.44 -3.73
CA THR A 737 -9.72 -4.61 -2.96
C THR A 737 -9.48 -3.13 -3.24
N CYS A 738 -10.48 -2.29 -2.99
CA CYS A 738 -10.41 -0.85 -3.23
C CYS A 738 -9.27 -0.16 -2.44
N ASP A 739 -8.89 -0.69 -1.29
CA ASP A 739 -7.77 -0.21 -0.48
C ASP A 739 -6.41 -0.75 -0.96
N GLY A 740 -6.38 -1.61 -1.97
CA GLY A 740 -5.17 -2.22 -2.53
C GLY A 740 -4.38 -3.11 -1.56
N ARG A 741 -4.95 -3.42 -0.40
CA ARG A 741 -4.27 -4.22 0.65
C ARG A 741 -4.53 -5.70 0.52
N ARG A 742 -5.61 -6.09 -0.16
CA ARG A 742 -6.02 -7.48 -0.32
C ARG A 742 -6.35 -7.79 -1.78
N ILE A 743 -6.19 -9.04 -2.08
CA ILE A 743 -6.63 -9.61 -3.36
C ILE A 743 -7.84 -10.50 -3.07
N LYS A 744 -8.90 -10.28 -3.83
CA LYS A 744 -10.09 -11.13 -3.87
C LYS A 744 -9.93 -12.18 -4.95
N ILE A 745 -10.12 -13.41 -4.59
CA ILE A 745 -10.13 -14.58 -5.48
C ILE A 745 -11.54 -15.12 -5.49
N LEU A 746 -12.13 -15.23 -6.68
CA LEU A 746 -13.40 -15.87 -6.90
C LEU A 746 -13.16 -17.04 -7.85
N ALA A 747 -13.00 -18.24 -7.31
CA ALA A 747 -12.81 -19.45 -8.06
C ALA A 747 -14.17 -20.14 -8.36
N GLU A 748 -14.30 -20.68 -9.57
CA GLU A 748 -15.49 -21.35 -10.09
C GLU A 748 -15.09 -22.66 -10.74
N SER A 749 -15.70 -23.78 -10.32
CA SER A 749 -15.47 -25.10 -10.86
C SER A 749 -16.71 -26.02 -10.68
N VAL A 750 -16.62 -27.27 -11.09
CA VAL A 750 -17.69 -28.25 -10.95
C VAL A 750 -17.79 -28.87 -9.55
N SER A 751 -16.82 -28.68 -8.67
CA SER A 751 -16.87 -29.18 -7.30
C SER A 751 -16.22 -28.23 -6.29
N ALA A 752 -16.66 -28.30 -5.04
CA ALA A 752 -16.15 -27.50 -3.95
C ALA A 752 -14.64 -27.73 -3.70
N GLU A 753 -14.19 -28.98 -3.79
CA GLU A 753 -12.78 -29.35 -3.61
C GLU A 753 -11.88 -28.72 -4.67
N ILE A 754 -12.33 -28.73 -5.93
CA ILE A 754 -11.57 -28.13 -7.04
C ILE A 754 -11.55 -26.60 -6.89
N SER A 755 -12.66 -25.96 -6.55
CA SER A 755 -12.72 -24.51 -6.33
C SER A 755 -11.81 -24.08 -5.17
N GLU A 756 -11.74 -24.86 -4.10
CA GLU A 756 -10.84 -24.61 -2.97
C GLU A 756 -9.38 -24.77 -3.37
N SER A 757 -9.04 -25.87 -4.08
CA SER A 757 -7.68 -26.11 -4.60
C SER A 757 -7.23 -25.02 -5.59
N LEU A 758 -8.14 -24.49 -6.41
CA LEU A 758 -7.85 -23.33 -7.27
C LEU A 758 -7.52 -22.08 -6.45
N CYS A 759 -8.29 -21.81 -5.38
CA CYS A 759 -7.99 -20.69 -4.48
C CYS A 759 -6.60 -20.86 -3.84
N GLU A 760 -6.26 -22.05 -3.36
CA GLU A 760 -4.95 -22.35 -2.77
C GLU A 760 -3.81 -22.19 -3.78
N THR A 761 -3.95 -22.74 -4.96
CA THR A 761 -2.97 -22.62 -6.04
C THR A 761 -2.71 -21.14 -6.41
N ILE A 762 -3.79 -20.35 -6.48
CA ILE A 762 -3.69 -18.91 -6.78
C ILE A 762 -3.02 -18.17 -5.63
N GLU A 763 -3.40 -18.48 -4.39
CA GLU A 763 -2.82 -17.88 -3.20
C GLU A 763 -1.33 -18.17 -3.09
N GLU A 764 -0.91 -19.43 -3.28
CA GLU A 764 0.51 -19.83 -3.29
C GLU A 764 1.29 -19.10 -4.38
N LYS A 765 0.71 -19.01 -5.58
CA LYS A 765 1.34 -18.33 -6.70
C LYS A 765 1.47 -16.84 -6.49
N ILE A 766 0.49 -16.21 -5.85
CA ILE A 766 0.55 -14.78 -5.45
C ILE A 766 1.60 -14.58 -4.36
N LYS A 767 1.65 -15.45 -3.35
CA LYS A 767 2.63 -15.38 -2.27
C LYS A 767 4.06 -15.60 -2.75
N SER A 768 4.29 -16.62 -3.59
CA SER A 768 5.60 -16.87 -4.20
C SER A 768 6.05 -15.73 -5.11
N SER A 769 5.15 -15.20 -5.92
CA SER A 769 5.45 -14.05 -6.78
C SER A 769 5.60 -12.74 -6.00
N SER A 770 4.99 -12.60 -4.83
CA SER A 770 5.25 -11.48 -3.93
C SER A 770 6.67 -11.55 -3.35
N ILE A 771 7.20 -12.74 -3.19
CA ILE A 771 8.60 -12.98 -2.79
C ILE A 771 9.52 -12.73 -4.00
N ASP A 772 9.20 -13.28 -5.18
CA ASP A 772 9.99 -13.11 -6.41
C ASP A 772 9.95 -11.66 -6.96
N ILE A 773 8.83 -10.92 -6.80
CA ILE A 773 8.74 -9.52 -7.22
C ILE A 773 9.44 -8.60 -6.21
N ASN A 774 9.50 -8.98 -4.95
CA ASN A 774 10.41 -8.34 -4.01
C ASN A 774 11.87 -8.66 -4.36
N ASP A 775 12.16 -9.87 -4.85
CA ASP A 775 13.48 -10.31 -5.32
C ASP A 775 13.84 -9.75 -6.72
N LEU A 776 12.88 -9.39 -7.56
CA LEU A 776 13.06 -8.73 -8.87
C LEU A 776 13.01 -7.20 -8.80
N LYS A 777 12.56 -6.64 -7.68
CA LYS A 777 12.70 -5.21 -7.31
C LYS A 777 13.89 -5.00 -6.36
N GLU A 778 14.64 -6.06 -6.11
CA GLU A 778 15.95 -6.07 -5.46
C GLU A 778 17.07 -5.68 -6.42
#